data_c46b7353875f668edbbe80a5e488b61f
#
_entry.id   c46b7353875f668edbbe80a5e488b61f
#
_cell.length_a   1.000
_cell.length_b   1.000
_cell.length_c   1.000
_cell.angle_alpha   90.00
_cell.angle_beta   90.00
_cell.angle_gamma   90.00
#
_symmetry.space_group_name_H-M   'P 1'
#
loop_
_entity.id
_entity.type
_entity.pdbx_description
1 polymer ?
#
loop_
_entity_poly.entity_id
_entity_poly.type
_entity_poly.pdbx_seq_one_letter_code
_entity_poly.pdbx_strand_id
1 'polypeptide(L)'
;MGDIKSYLKLFLLSMVLSQVIYAQERHKFEGPLKVGKFEGQAEYTYVLKDTDTVLDGNFNLHRSNLNALLQNTDDFFSFKGGFQNGYPAGRWTFQFGEFQSGSETEVVGYQYRVKVNGKQTETQGNIVQGKPDGVWTYQIKEIEDSEAKQILFASTLEFDQGIPQKSFRIENEHNSMVGRFLRNGLAHDVWTLYSDEDSNISESWYFNEGFLQKMEYSSADGNTISKDFGAIPGQTKIISLDDRFIELIKIKQQKPEISFTIKDGIQQLLTENLRHYKELDTFLSVLGKSEFTPGFKVKVAYFPLDSVENSQLQTIGTQYAISKKTSESLLENTQLNILRRSDKEAEFLYGAASKISKRFLNPIGKIIQYQNQDILEFLPREQLFDNLWLDGIPSKTILVNVEGKDRTYVGPKADEFDFSGNDIAALHQITEYAALSLESIARILNEKLLKESKQQEFIALEEQMIALSNHITQVVDSANQGLSISERAAMKSIQDLADAQLEQYATMKDESTKIDFGNKVIECLQQLDGLTKTIAIQPERWKSIEEKYQDDVWNPFMATIMNEEVKKRVTNAYRNVLVPFLLDEVTLNLSCENTEELKQLLDDSYQRMLQMRDENTSKLERKLKKAQDPKVVLQLFNLKSSENK
;
A
#
# COMPACT_ATOMS: atom_id res chain seq x y z
N MET A 1 36.24 26.78 70.90
CA MET A 1 35.10 27.25 70.11
C MET A 1 35.49 27.90 68.80
N GLY A 2 36.74 27.73 68.35
CA GLY A 2 37.29 28.26 67.09
C GLY A 2 37.23 27.35 65.88
N ASP A 3 37.28 26.03 66.07
CA ASP A 3 37.44 25.11 64.95
C ASP A 3 36.15 24.71 64.19
N ILE A 4 35.01 24.78 64.80
CA ILE A 4 33.73 24.40 64.16
C ILE A 4 33.29 25.39 63.05
N LYS A 5 33.63 26.68 63.24
CA LYS A 5 33.35 27.71 62.22
C LYS A 5 34.22 27.58 60.98
N SER A 6 35.42 27.04 61.13
CA SER A 6 36.35 26.82 60.00
C SER A 6 35.93 25.61 59.18
N TYR A 7 35.51 24.50 59.81
CA TYR A 7 34.98 23.33 59.11
C TYR A 7 33.65 23.60 58.41
N LEU A 8 32.78 24.45 59.03
CA LEU A 8 31.52 24.83 58.41
C LEU A 8 31.71 25.70 57.15
N LYS A 9 32.72 26.57 57.16
CA LYS A 9 33.11 27.37 55.96
C LYS A 9 33.74 26.51 54.88
N LEU A 10 34.54 25.51 55.22
CA LEU A 10 35.13 24.58 54.26
C LEU A 10 34.06 23.66 53.67
N PHE A 11 33.07 23.20 54.48
CA PHE A 11 31.94 22.39 54.02
C PHE A 11 30.99 23.17 53.11
N LEU A 12 30.71 24.47 53.47
CA LEU A 12 29.93 25.34 52.57
C LEU A 12 30.69 25.67 51.27
N LEU A 13 32.01 25.84 51.33
CA LEU A 13 32.82 26.08 50.15
C LEU A 13 32.93 24.81 49.29
N SER A 14 32.96 23.62 49.87
CA SER A 14 32.92 22.33 49.15
C SER A 14 31.54 22.09 48.53
N MET A 15 30.45 22.49 49.20
CA MET A 15 29.07 22.41 48.62
C MET A 15 28.87 23.41 47.48
N VAL A 16 29.52 24.55 47.52
CA VAL A 16 29.50 25.53 46.39
C VAL A 16 30.40 25.09 45.24
N LEU A 17 31.51 24.41 45.54
CA LEU A 17 32.40 23.86 44.50
C LEU A 17 31.90 22.52 43.90
N SER A 18 30.97 21.79 44.56
CA SER A 18 30.34 20.63 43.98
C SER A 18 29.16 20.95 43.04
N GLN A 19 28.76 22.21 42.95
CA GLN A 19 27.93 22.76 41.88
C GLN A 19 28.79 23.30 40.74
N VAL A 20 29.86 22.62 40.37
CA VAL A 20 30.38 22.73 39.01
C VAL A 20 29.32 22.03 38.14
N ILE A 21 28.32 22.77 37.82
CA ILE A 21 27.45 22.49 36.66
C ILE A 21 28.44 22.29 35.53
N TYR A 22 28.58 21.05 35.08
CA TYR A 22 29.18 20.76 33.78
C TYR A 22 28.26 21.51 32.79
N ALA A 23 28.59 22.74 32.48
CA ALA A 23 28.00 23.42 31.36
C ALA A 23 28.42 22.60 30.15
N GLN A 24 27.56 21.69 29.72
CA GLN A 24 27.78 20.93 28.50
C GLN A 24 28.04 21.94 27.40
N GLU A 25 29.20 21.83 26.72
CA GLU A 25 29.56 22.73 25.65
C GLU A 25 28.52 22.60 24.53
N ARG A 26 27.84 23.71 24.24
CA ARG A 26 26.87 23.76 23.15
C ARG A 26 27.61 24.05 21.85
N HIS A 27 27.39 23.17 20.90
CA HIS A 27 27.90 23.32 19.54
C HIS A 27 26.81 23.93 18.67
N LYS A 28 27.21 24.70 17.66
CA LYS A 28 26.32 25.27 16.66
C LYS A 28 26.48 24.53 15.34
N PHE A 29 25.38 24.21 14.71
CA PHE A 29 25.30 23.70 13.33
C PHE A 29 24.67 24.76 12.45
N GLU A 30 25.23 24.96 11.26
CA GLU A 30 24.66 25.79 10.20
C GLU A 30 24.92 25.10 8.86
N GLY A 31 23.84 24.74 8.13
CA GLY A 31 23.98 24.03 6.86
C GLY A 31 22.68 23.36 6.41
N PRO A 32 22.74 22.59 5.33
CA PRO A 32 21.59 21.89 4.80
C PRO A 32 21.11 20.78 5.76
N LEU A 33 19.81 20.69 5.98
CA LEU A 33 19.16 19.65 6.79
C LEU A 33 17.86 19.21 6.12
N LYS A 34 17.62 17.89 6.16
CA LYS A 34 16.38 17.29 5.70
C LYS A 34 15.65 16.63 6.86
N VAL A 35 14.40 17.03 7.09
CA VAL A 35 13.51 16.48 8.12
C VAL A 35 12.20 16.06 7.45
N GLY A 36 11.99 14.78 7.25
CA GLY A 36 10.85 14.27 6.50
C GLY A 36 10.81 14.80 5.07
N LYS A 37 9.74 15.50 4.71
CA LYS A 37 9.59 16.16 3.39
C LYS A 37 10.27 17.54 3.30
N PHE A 38 10.70 18.11 4.43
CA PHE A 38 11.25 19.44 4.50
C PHE A 38 12.80 19.41 4.38
N GLU A 39 13.34 20.00 3.33
CA GLU A 39 14.76 20.10 3.07
C GLU A 39 15.14 21.57 2.85
N GLY A 40 16.01 22.12 3.72
CA GLY A 40 16.36 23.53 3.72
C GLY A 40 17.64 23.84 4.46
N GLN A 41 17.84 25.11 4.79
CA GLN A 41 18.96 25.59 5.60
C GLN A 41 18.55 25.56 7.07
N ALA A 42 19.35 24.88 7.87
CA ALA A 42 19.14 24.79 9.30
C ALA A 42 20.24 25.54 10.07
N GLU A 43 19.81 26.14 11.17
CA GLU A 43 20.68 26.69 12.19
C GLU A 43 20.16 26.20 13.54
N TYR A 44 20.97 25.41 14.26
CA TYR A 44 20.59 24.91 15.57
C TYR A 44 21.78 24.70 16.49
N THR A 45 21.48 24.60 17.79
CA THR A 45 22.46 24.25 18.80
C THR A 45 22.21 22.87 19.38
N TYR A 46 23.29 22.17 19.72
CA TYR A 46 23.26 20.82 20.24
C TYR A 46 24.37 20.56 21.26
N VAL A 47 24.20 19.51 22.03
CA VAL A 47 25.21 18.98 22.93
C VAL A 47 25.52 17.53 22.55
N LEU A 48 26.76 17.11 22.77
CA LEU A 48 27.15 15.72 22.59
C LEU A 48 26.94 14.96 23.91
N LYS A 49 26.17 13.87 23.86
CA LYS A 49 26.01 12.92 24.96
C LYS A 49 26.51 11.57 24.48
N ASP A 50 27.65 11.16 25.02
CA ASP A 50 28.40 9.98 24.56
C ASP A 50 28.71 10.09 23.05
N THR A 51 28.02 9.33 22.19
CA THR A 51 28.16 9.37 20.72
C THR A 51 26.99 10.07 20.04
N ASP A 52 25.96 10.48 20.80
CA ASP A 52 24.72 10.99 20.23
C ASP A 52 24.66 12.52 20.25
N THR A 53 24.16 13.09 19.15
CA THR A 53 23.86 14.51 19.03
C THR A 53 22.47 14.77 19.60
N VAL A 54 22.39 15.56 20.67
CA VAL A 54 21.13 15.92 21.33
C VAL A 54 20.88 17.42 21.13
N LEU A 55 19.77 17.77 20.51
CA LEU A 55 19.40 19.18 20.28
C LEU A 55 19.19 19.87 21.65
N ASP A 56 19.83 21.03 21.84
CA ASP A 56 19.72 21.84 23.05
C ASP A 56 19.98 23.32 22.74
N GLY A 57 18.93 24.13 22.79
CA GLY A 57 18.94 25.56 22.48
C GLY A 57 18.07 25.89 21.26
N ASN A 58 18.41 26.95 20.53
CA ASN A 58 17.59 27.44 19.43
C ASN A 58 17.65 26.48 18.23
N PHE A 59 16.55 26.42 17.50
CA PHE A 59 16.37 25.67 16.27
C PHE A 59 15.67 26.55 15.23
N ASN A 60 16.22 26.61 14.04
CA ASN A 60 15.64 27.28 12.88
C ASN A 60 15.90 26.41 11.65
N LEU A 61 14.86 26.11 10.89
CA LEU A 61 14.95 25.42 9.61
C LEU A 61 14.08 26.17 8.62
N HIS A 62 14.67 26.63 7.52
CA HIS A 62 13.92 27.39 6.53
C HIS A 62 14.36 27.08 5.12
N ARG A 63 13.45 27.28 4.19
CA ARG A 63 13.69 27.25 2.75
C ARG A 63 12.98 28.46 2.14
N SER A 64 13.76 29.24 1.41
CA SER A 64 13.26 30.29 0.54
C SER A 64 14.03 30.18 -0.76
N ASN A 65 13.37 29.80 -1.83
CA ASN A 65 14.03 29.63 -3.12
C ASN A 65 13.43 30.57 -4.16
N LEU A 66 13.96 31.79 -4.24
CA LEU A 66 13.52 32.79 -5.19
C LEU A 66 13.61 32.31 -6.65
N ASN A 67 14.59 31.43 -6.95
CA ASN A 67 14.74 30.86 -8.30
C ASN A 67 13.66 29.84 -8.65
N ALA A 68 13.08 29.14 -7.68
CA ALA A 68 11.97 28.21 -7.90
C ALA A 68 10.67 28.96 -8.18
N LEU A 69 10.44 30.11 -7.57
CA LEU A 69 9.31 31.01 -7.92
C LEU A 69 9.35 31.45 -9.40
N LEU A 70 10.54 31.62 -9.97
CA LEU A 70 10.71 31.90 -11.39
C LEU A 70 10.45 30.67 -12.30
N GLN A 71 10.36 29.47 -11.72
CA GLN A 71 10.05 28.21 -12.40
C GLN A 71 8.61 27.71 -12.18
N ASN A 72 7.73 28.57 -11.66
CA ASN A 72 6.28 28.37 -11.45
C ASN A 72 5.84 27.62 -10.17
N THR A 73 6.71 27.03 -9.38
CA THR A 73 6.32 26.39 -8.10
C THR A 73 7.39 26.57 -7.04
N ASP A 74 7.03 26.94 -5.81
CA ASP A 74 7.94 26.95 -4.66
C ASP A 74 7.29 26.38 -3.41
N ASP A 75 8.02 25.52 -2.72
CA ASP A 75 7.72 25.05 -1.38
C ASP A 75 8.46 25.94 -0.38
N PHE A 76 7.75 26.90 0.17
CA PHE A 76 8.26 27.75 1.24
C PHE A 76 8.02 27.11 2.59
N PHE A 77 9.02 27.18 3.48
CA PHE A 77 8.80 26.92 4.90
C PHE A 77 9.80 27.68 5.80
N SER A 78 9.35 27.97 7.02
CA SER A 78 10.15 28.56 8.09
C SER A 78 9.68 28.01 9.43
N PHE A 79 10.50 27.20 10.08
CA PHE A 79 10.24 26.58 11.37
C PHE A 79 11.22 27.13 12.40
N LYS A 80 10.71 27.74 13.45
CA LYS A 80 11.51 28.37 14.51
C LYS A 80 11.03 27.91 15.88
N GLY A 81 11.97 27.50 16.71
CA GLY A 81 11.69 27.08 18.07
C GLY A 81 12.95 26.77 18.85
N GLY A 82 12.85 25.91 19.82
CA GLY A 82 13.99 25.49 20.61
C GLY A 82 13.86 24.08 21.15
N PHE A 83 14.96 23.58 21.68
CA PHE A 83 15.06 22.30 22.34
C PHE A 83 15.71 22.45 23.70
N GLN A 84 15.29 21.59 24.62
CA GLN A 84 15.96 21.43 25.92
C GLN A 84 16.17 19.94 26.18
N ASN A 85 17.44 19.52 26.23
CA ASN A 85 17.83 18.12 26.40
C ASN A 85 17.15 17.14 25.43
N GLY A 86 16.99 17.53 24.16
CA GLY A 86 16.36 16.71 23.13
C GLY A 86 14.83 16.72 23.12
N TYR A 87 14.19 17.52 23.98
CA TYR A 87 12.76 17.77 23.94
C TYR A 87 12.49 19.12 23.28
N PRO A 88 11.54 19.23 22.35
CA PRO A 88 11.04 20.52 21.90
C PRO A 88 10.59 21.34 23.09
N ALA A 89 10.98 22.63 23.14
CA ALA A 89 10.71 23.53 24.26
C ALA A 89 10.60 24.99 23.83
N GLY A 90 9.90 25.80 24.60
CA GLY A 90 9.72 27.23 24.35
C GLY A 90 8.71 27.52 23.26
N ARG A 91 8.73 28.75 22.75
CA ARG A 91 7.80 29.18 21.71
C ARG A 91 8.22 28.63 20.36
N TRP A 92 7.27 27.97 19.69
CA TRP A 92 7.42 27.44 18.33
C TRP A 92 6.53 28.18 17.35
N THR A 93 7.06 28.40 16.16
CA THR A 93 6.32 28.91 15.00
C THR A 93 6.67 28.06 13.79
N PHE A 94 5.63 27.62 13.08
CA PHE A 94 5.74 26.88 11.82
C PHE A 94 4.98 27.66 10.76
N GLN A 95 5.64 27.97 9.68
CA GLN A 95 5.06 28.58 8.48
C GLN A 95 5.50 27.73 7.29
N PHE A 96 4.57 27.24 6.51
CA PHE A 96 4.88 26.50 5.30
C PHE A 96 3.74 26.61 4.30
N GLY A 97 4.06 26.41 3.02
CA GLY A 97 3.07 26.48 1.97
C GLY A 97 3.64 26.14 0.61
N GLU A 98 2.74 25.88 -0.32
CA GLU A 98 3.02 25.66 -1.73
C GLU A 98 2.50 26.86 -2.49
N PHE A 99 3.38 27.56 -3.19
CA PHE A 99 3.05 28.74 -3.96
C PHE A 99 3.36 28.53 -5.44
N GLN A 100 2.52 29.15 -6.28
CA GLN A 100 2.75 29.25 -7.71
C GLN A 100 2.88 30.74 -8.07
N SER A 101 3.80 31.07 -8.96
CA SER A 101 3.89 32.43 -9.49
C SER A 101 2.67 32.76 -10.32
N GLY A 102 2.01 33.86 -10.03
CA GLY A 102 0.96 34.44 -10.88
C GLY A 102 1.54 34.93 -12.21
N SER A 103 0.64 35.11 -13.18
CA SER A 103 1.01 35.63 -14.51
C SER A 103 1.38 37.13 -14.51
N GLU A 104 1.10 37.83 -13.42
CA GLU A 104 1.29 39.27 -13.32
C GLU A 104 2.50 39.63 -12.45
N THR A 105 3.39 40.45 -13.00
CA THR A 105 4.49 41.07 -12.26
C THR A 105 4.18 42.56 -12.07
N GLU A 106 4.21 43.00 -10.84
CA GLU A 106 4.06 44.42 -10.49
C GLU A 106 5.42 45.07 -10.28
N VAL A 107 5.62 46.28 -10.77
CA VAL A 107 6.83 47.05 -10.55
C VAL A 107 6.59 48.08 -9.44
N VAL A 108 7.15 47.83 -8.27
CA VAL A 108 7.05 48.74 -7.14
C VAL A 108 8.43 49.25 -6.77
N GLY A 109 8.67 50.55 -6.93
CA GLY A 109 9.92 51.18 -6.49
C GLY A 109 11.21 50.60 -7.09
N TYR A 110 11.26 50.35 -8.39
CA TYR A 110 12.36 49.70 -9.14
C TYR A 110 12.60 48.22 -8.85
N GLN A 111 11.70 47.54 -8.12
CA GLN A 111 11.77 46.11 -7.91
C GLN A 111 10.60 45.41 -8.57
N TYR A 112 10.89 44.26 -9.20
CA TYR A 112 9.83 43.38 -9.71
C TYR A 112 9.24 42.58 -8.55
N ARG A 113 7.93 42.71 -8.32
CA ARG A 113 7.19 41.91 -7.39
C ARG A 113 6.42 40.85 -8.17
N VAL A 114 6.71 39.58 -7.93
CA VAL A 114 5.91 38.47 -8.48
C VAL A 114 4.78 38.23 -7.51
N LYS A 115 3.54 38.33 -7.99
CA LYS A 115 2.36 37.90 -7.23
C LYS A 115 2.34 36.38 -7.14
N VAL A 116 1.99 35.86 -5.98
CA VAL A 116 1.94 34.41 -5.74
C VAL A 116 0.54 33.98 -5.32
N ASN A 117 0.14 32.81 -5.80
CA ASN A 117 -1.10 32.14 -5.41
C ASN A 117 -0.76 30.80 -4.76
N GLY A 118 -1.55 30.37 -3.78
CA GLY A 118 -1.29 29.10 -3.12
C GLY A 118 -1.97 28.96 -1.77
N LYS A 119 -1.46 28.02 -0.97
CA LYS A 119 -1.94 27.81 0.40
C LYS A 119 -0.79 28.00 1.39
N GLN A 120 -1.06 28.75 2.42
CA GLN A 120 -0.10 28.99 3.52
C GLN A 120 -0.65 28.42 4.82
N THR A 121 0.14 27.59 5.46
CA THR A 121 -0.10 27.10 6.82
C THR A 121 0.75 27.91 7.80
N GLU A 122 0.12 28.38 8.87
CA GLU A 122 0.77 29.10 9.95
C GLU A 122 0.26 28.54 11.29
N THR A 123 1.20 28.14 12.16
CA THR A 123 0.86 27.65 13.48
C THR A 123 1.89 28.08 14.50
N GLN A 124 1.43 28.39 15.71
CA GLN A 124 2.30 28.82 16.80
C GLN A 124 1.75 28.49 18.17
N GLY A 125 2.65 28.33 19.11
CA GLY A 125 2.31 28.09 20.52
C GLY A 125 3.59 27.85 21.34
N ASN A 126 3.41 27.42 22.57
CA ASN A 126 4.48 27.07 23.47
C ASN A 126 4.57 25.55 23.64
N ILE A 127 5.78 25.01 23.79
CA ILE A 127 6.04 23.59 24.07
C ILE A 127 6.83 23.49 25.38
N VAL A 128 6.41 22.57 26.25
CA VAL A 128 7.11 22.23 27.49
C VAL A 128 7.39 20.74 27.50
N GLN A 129 8.68 20.38 27.49
CA GLN A 129 9.10 18.97 27.48
C GLN A 129 8.44 18.12 26.37
N GLY A 130 8.38 18.65 25.16
CA GLY A 130 7.79 17.97 24.01
C GLY A 130 6.27 17.99 23.92
N LYS A 131 5.58 18.63 24.89
CA LYS A 131 4.11 18.72 24.95
C LYS A 131 3.63 20.13 24.69
N PRO A 132 2.50 20.32 23.98
CA PRO A 132 1.93 21.65 23.80
C PRO A 132 1.51 22.23 25.15
N ASP A 133 1.71 23.53 25.34
CA ASP A 133 1.39 24.27 26.56
C ASP A 133 0.87 25.67 26.23
N GLY A 134 -0.12 26.15 26.99
CA GLY A 134 -0.78 27.42 26.70
C GLY A 134 -1.63 27.38 25.42
N VAL A 135 -1.83 28.53 24.83
CA VAL A 135 -2.68 28.69 23.64
C VAL A 135 -1.89 28.32 22.37
N TRP A 136 -2.45 27.42 21.59
CA TRP A 136 -2.00 27.05 20.26
C TRP A 136 -2.99 27.51 19.21
N THR A 137 -2.45 28.11 18.15
CA THR A 137 -3.22 28.52 16.97
C THR A 137 -2.67 27.81 15.74
N TYR A 138 -3.57 27.30 14.91
CA TYR A 138 -3.27 26.68 13.62
C TYR A 138 -4.17 27.34 12.58
N GLN A 139 -3.62 27.79 11.46
CA GLN A 139 -4.39 28.40 10.37
C GLN A 139 -3.85 27.94 9.02
N ILE A 140 -4.75 27.67 8.10
CA ILE A 140 -4.47 27.50 6.68
C ILE A 140 -5.20 28.61 5.93
N LYS A 141 -4.46 29.37 5.15
CA LYS A 141 -4.99 30.51 4.38
C LYS A 141 -4.81 30.23 2.89
N GLU A 142 -5.80 30.58 2.12
CA GLU A 142 -5.65 30.73 0.67
C GLU A 142 -5.01 32.08 0.39
N ILE A 143 -3.96 32.06 -0.42
CA ILE A 143 -3.24 33.25 -0.87
C ILE A 143 -3.57 33.44 -2.34
N GLU A 144 -4.11 34.61 -2.68
CA GLU A 144 -4.36 35.04 -4.05
C GLU A 144 -3.71 36.42 -4.24
N ASP A 145 -2.93 36.55 -5.30
CA ASP A 145 -2.16 37.78 -5.60
C ASP A 145 -1.27 38.26 -4.42
N SER A 146 -0.68 37.33 -3.67
CA SER A 146 0.14 37.58 -2.47
C SER A 146 -0.64 38.12 -1.24
N GLU A 147 -1.95 38.15 -1.28
CA GLU A 147 -2.81 38.53 -0.18
C GLU A 147 -3.62 37.33 0.35
N ALA A 148 -3.90 37.31 1.64
CA ALA A 148 -4.74 36.29 2.23
C ALA A 148 -6.21 36.56 1.81
N LYS A 149 -6.79 35.66 1.00
CA LYS A 149 -8.14 35.77 0.48
C LYS A 149 -9.17 35.23 1.47
N GLN A 150 -8.91 34.03 1.98
CA GLN A 150 -9.79 33.36 2.92
C GLN A 150 -9.04 32.40 3.83
N ILE A 151 -9.69 32.06 4.96
CA ILE A 151 -9.20 31.04 5.88
C ILE A 151 -9.85 29.72 5.46
N LEU A 152 -9.04 28.74 5.07
CA LEU A 152 -9.49 27.40 4.70
C LEU A 152 -9.67 26.50 5.93
N PHE A 153 -8.88 26.75 6.97
CA PHE A 153 -8.94 26.02 8.23
C PHE A 153 -8.34 26.88 9.35
N ALA A 154 -8.98 26.89 10.51
CA ALA A 154 -8.39 27.46 11.72
C ALA A 154 -8.74 26.63 12.96
N SER A 155 -7.78 26.56 13.89
CA SER A 155 -7.95 25.89 15.18
C SER A 155 -7.29 26.69 16.28
N THR A 156 -8.00 26.86 17.38
CA THR A 156 -7.48 27.47 18.62
C THR A 156 -7.78 26.54 19.78
N LEU A 157 -6.71 26.03 20.40
CA LEU A 157 -6.74 25.11 21.53
C LEU A 157 -5.87 25.65 22.65
N GLU A 158 -6.30 25.47 23.91
CA GLU A 158 -5.46 25.77 25.08
C GLU A 158 -5.06 24.47 25.78
N PHE A 159 -3.78 24.35 26.14
CA PHE A 159 -3.20 23.18 26.77
C PHE A 159 -2.57 23.51 28.13
N ASP A 160 -2.55 22.52 29.00
CA ASP A 160 -1.70 22.45 30.18
C ASP A 160 -0.87 21.19 30.10
N GLN A 161 0.42 21.31 29.73
CA GLN A 161 1.37 20.21 29.54
C GLN A 161 0.81 19.06 28.68
N GLY A 162 0.24 19.39 27.53
CA GLY A 162 -0.30 18.43 26.57
C GLY A 162 -1.77 18.06 26.79
N ILE A 163 -2.37 18.49 27.90
CA ILE A 163 -3.78 18.24 28.21
C ILE A 163 -4.62 19.41 27.68
N PRO A 164 -5.53 19.18 26.73
CA PRO A 164 -6.44 20.24 26.26
C PRO A 164 -7.37 20.69 27.35
N GLN A 165 -7.57 21.99 27.47
CA GLN A 165 -8.38 22.63 28.53
C GLN A 165 -9.24 23.76 27.99
N LYS A 166 -10.20 24.18 28.77
CA LYS A 166 -11.07 25.34 28.51
C LYS A 166 -11.83 25.22 27.19
N SER A 167 -12.21 26.37 26.65
CA SER A 167 -12.96 26.44 25.40
C SER A 167 -12.03 26.38 24.21
N PHE A 168 -12.48 25.74 23.14
CA PHE A 168 -11.77 25.64 21.88
C PHE A 168 -12.66 26.08 20.72
N ARG A 169 -12.03 26.41 19.59
CA ARG A 169 -12.69 26.70 18.33
C ARG A 169 -11.91 26.02 17.20
N ILE A 170 -12.63 25.32 16.34
CA ILE A 170 -12.10 24.72 15.11
C ILE A 170 -13.05 25.09 13.98
N GLU A 171 -12.52 25.57 12.86
CA GLU A 171 -13.32 26.00 11.72
C GLU A 171 -12.63 25.63 10.40
N ASN A 172 -13.42 25.38 9.39
CA ASN A 172 -12.97 25.25 8.01
C ASN A 172 -13.82 26.14 7.10
N GLU A 173 -13.72 25.98 5.78
CA GLU A 173 -14.44 26.81 4.78
C GLU A 173 -15.97 26.79 4.94
N HIS A 174 -16.53 25.74 5.55
CA HIS A 174 -17.97 25.47 5.56
C HIS A 174 -18.57 25.43 6.95
N ASN A 175 -17.76 25.21 7.97
CA ASN A 175 -18.26 24.94 9.32
C ASN A 175 -17.38 25.55 10.41
N SER A 176 -18.01 25.98 11.47
CA SER A 176 -17.35 26.46 12.70
C SER A 176 -17.83 25.66 13.92
N MET A 177 -16.90 25.07 14.65
CA MET A 177 -17.17 24.29 15.86
C MET A 177 -16.59 24.95 17.10
N VAL A 178 -17.39 24.97 18.17
CA VAL A 178 -16.97 25.40 19.50
C VAL A 178 -17.28 24.32 20.52
N GLY A 179 -16.44 24.21 21.52
CA GLY A 179 -16.66 23.27 22.63
C GLY A 179 -15.77 23.59 23.83
N ARG A 180 -15.78 22.72 24.83
CA ARG A 180 -15.05 22.92 26.07
C ARG A 180 -14.51 21.62 26.63
N PHE A 181 -13.37 21.73 27.31
CA PHE A 181 -12.74 20.65 28.08
C PHE A 181 -12.68 21.01 29.57
N LEU A 182 -12.76 20.00 30.42
CA LEU A 182 -12.37 20.09 31.82
C LEU A 182 -10.84 20.15 31.96
N ARG A 183 -10.34 20.50 33.15
CA ARG A 183 -8.90 20.58 33.44
C ARG A 183 -8.14 19.24 33.22
N ASN A 184 -8.83 18.12 33.28
CA ASN A 184 -8.25 16.79 33.02
C ASN A 184 -8.36 16.36 31.55
N GLY A 185 -8.75 17.24 30.64
CA GLY A 185 -8.88 16.99 29.21
C GLY A 185 -10.14 16.25 28.77
N LEU A 186 -11.10 16.03 29.70
CA LEU A 186 -12.36 15.40 29.36
C LEU A 186 -13.29 16.39 28.64
N ALA A 187 -13.95 15.92 27.59
CA ALA A 187 -15.00 16.63 26.88
C ALA A 187 -16.11 17.03 27.88
N HIS A 188 -16.61 18.27 27.81
CA HIS A 188 -17.61 18.79 28.72
C HIS A 188 -18.48 19.83 28.05
N ASP A 189 -19.64 20.06 28.61
CA ASP A 189 -20.67 20.98 28.10
C ASP A 189 -21.11 20.60 26.66
N VAL A 190 -21.62 21.54 25.93
CA VAL A 190 -22.11 21.34 24.56
C VAL A 190 -21.01 21.67 23.57
N TRP A 191 -20.73 20.74 22.68
CA TRP A 191 -19.94 21.00 21.52
C TRP A 191 -20.88 21.22 20.35
N THR A 192 -20.84 22.38 19.74
CA THR A 192 -21.73 22.74 18.65
C THR A 192 -20.95 23.12 17.42
N LEU A 193 -21.35 22.51 16.31
CA LEU A 193 -20.92 22.86 14.99
C LEU A 193 -22.04 23.61 14.28
N TYR A 194 -21.68 24.71 13.66
CA TYR A 194 -22.56 25.56 12.86
C TYR A 194 -22.09 25.49 11.40
N SER A 195 -23.03 25.42 10.48
CA SER A 195 -22.73 25.60 9.07
C SER A 195 -22.65 27.09 8.74
N ASP A 196 -21.60 27.49 8.02
CA ASP A 196 -21.45 28.86 7.54
C ASP A 196 -22.38 29.16 6.32
N GLU A 197 -22.83 28.12 5.61
CA GLU A 197 -23.75 28.26 4.49
C GLU A 197 -25.21 28.50 4.93
N ASP A 198 -25.63 27.89 6.03
CA ASP A 198 -26.94 28.06 6.63
C ASP A 198 -26.86 27.95 8.15
N SER A 199 -27.07 29.08 8.84
CA SER A 199 -27.02 29.16 10.29
C SER A 199 -28.10 28.33 11.02
N ASN A 200 -29.12 27.83 10.31
CA ASN A 200 -30.12 26.92 10.88
C ASN A 200 -29.61 25.48 10.97
N ILE A 201 -28.56 25.13 10.21
CA ILE A 201 -27.95 23.81 10.25
C ILE A 201 -26.92 23.78 11.39
N SER A 202 -27.16 22.91 12.35
CA SER A 202 -26.20 22.68 13.45
C SER A 202 -26.17 21.23 13.89
N GLU A 203 -25.02 20.83 14.41
CA GLU A 203 -24.82 19.56 15.09
C GLU A 203 -24.30 19.82 16.49
N SER A 204 -24.91 19.23 17.51
CA SER A 204 -24.55 19.45 18.90
C SER A 204 -24.35 18.14 19.65
N TRP A 205 -23.22 18.02 20.34
CA TRP A 205 -22.88 16.90 21.21
C TRP A 205 -22.82 17.37 22.66
N TYR A 206 -23.64 16.77 23.50
CA TYR A 206 -23.78 17.15 24.91
C TYR A 206 -22.94 16.22 25.78
N PHE A 207 -21.89 16.75 26.36
CA PHE A 207 -20.99 16.01 27.24
C PHE A 207 -21.20 16.42 28.71
N ASN A 208 -21.18 15.42 29.59
CA ASN A 208 -21.07 15.63 31.03
C ASN A 208 -19.92 14.83 31.60
N GLU A 209 -18.87 15.51 32.06
CA GLU A 209 -17.64 14.91 32.60
C GLU A 209 -17.03 13.80 31.69
N GLY A 210 -17.03 14.03 30.42
CA GLY A 210 -16.52 13.10 29.39
C GLY A 210 -17.57 12.16 28.81
N PHE A 211 -18.74 12.01 29.37
CA PHE A 211 -19.80 11.16 28.85
C PHE A 211 -20.63 11.91 27.82
N LEU A 212 -20.75 11.35 26.64
CA LEU A 212 -21.71 11.80 25.65
C LEU A 212 -23.10 11.35 26.07
N GLN A 213 -23.95 12.35 26.42
CA GLN A 213 -25.32 12.12 26.90
C GLN A 213 -26.33 12.18 25.78
N LYS A 214 -26.13 13.09 24.82
CA LYS A 214 -27.10 13.40 23.79
C LYS A 214 -26.38 13.95 22.56
N MET A 215 -26.92 13.68 21.37
CA MET A 215 -26.58 14.37 20.13
C MET A 215 -27.84 14.97 19.53
N GLU A 216 -27.71 16.16 18.93
CA GLU A 216 -28.78 16.83 18.20
C GLU A 216 -28.28 17.28 16.84
N TYR A 217 -29.14 17.17 15.84
CA TYR A 217 -28.95 17.72 14.53
C TYR A 217 -30.16 18.57 14.15
N SER A 218 -29.91 19.81 13.79
CA SER A 218 -30.95 20.73 13.27
C SER A 218 -30.71 20.92 11.77
N SER A 219 -31.74 20.70 10.98
CA SER A 219 -31.73 20.88 9.53
C SER A 219 -32.20 22.28 9.13
N ALA A 220 -31.95 22.66 7.86
CA ALA A 220 -32.33 23.97 7.30
C ALA A 220 -33.82 24.32 7.42
N ASP A 221 -34.70 23.32 7.43
CA ASP A 221 -36.16 23.46 7.60
C ASP A 221 -36.58 23.56 9.07
N GLY A 222 -35.65 23.68 10.00
CA GLY A 222 -35.91 23.82 11.44
C GLY A 222 -36.31 22.53 12.16
N ASN A 223 -36.27 21.39 11.47
CA ASN A 223 -36.48 20.10 12.11
C ASN A 223 -35.24 19.70 12.92
N THR A 224 -35.47 19.31 14.17
CA THR A 224 -34.41 18.83 15.07
C THR A 224 -34.59 17.35 15.34
N ILE A 225 -33.54 16.57 15.04
CA ILE A 225 -33.46 15.15 15.36
C ILE A 225 -32.50 15.01 16.54
N SER A 226 -32.91 14.28 17.58
CA SER A 226 -32.06 14.04 18.75
C SER A 226 -31.92 12.56 19.07
N LYS A 227 -30.75 12.20 19.61
CA LYS A 227 -30.43 10.86 20.11
C LYS A 227 -29.87 10.96 21.53
N ASP A 228 -30.56 10.37 22.48
CA ASP A 228 -30.08 10.20 23.84
C ASP A 228 -29.34 8.86 23.99
N PHE A 229 -28.20 8.91 24.67
CA PHE A 229 -27.36 7.69 24.92
C PHE A 229 -27.65 7.08 26.29
N GLY A 230 -28.55 7.72 27.08
CA GLY A 230 -28.98 7.24 28.39
C GLY A 230 -27.91 7.33 29.48
N ALA A 231 -28.26 6.84 30.67
CA ALA A 231 -27.30 6.69 31.75
C ALA A 231 -26.34 5.54 31.47
N ILE A 232 -25.07 5.70 31.81
CA ILE A 232 -24.05 4.65 31.67
C ILE A 232 -24.09 3.78 32.92
N PRO A 233 -24.54 2.53 32.84
CA PRO A 233 -24.53 1.63 33.97
C PRO A 233 -23.16 0.99 34.15
N GLY A 234 -22.70 0.80 35.37
CA GLY A 234 -21.55 -0.03 35.70
C GLY A 234 -20.18 0.64 35.63
N GLN A 235 -19.19 -0.13 35.18
CA GLN A 235 -17.80 0.34 35.10
C GLN A 235 -17.62 1.31 33.94
N THR A 236 -16.64 2.20 34.04
CA THR A 236 -16.35 3.21 33.03
C THR A 236 -14.83 3.26 32.76
N LYS A 237 -14.47 3.62 31.53
CA LYS A 237 -13.08 3.80 31.12
C LYS A 237 -12.92 5.14 30.37
N ILE A 238 -11.78 5.79 30.56
CA ILE A 238 -11.42 6.99 29.80
C ILE A 238 -10.67 6.51 28.56
N ILE A 239 -11.12 6.97 27.40
CA ILE A 239 -10.49 6.70 26.09
C ILE A 239 -10.24 8.01 25.35
N SER A 240 -9.44 7.95 24.29
CA SER A 240 -9.29 9.05 23.37
C SER A 240 -10.56 9.24 22.54
N LEU A 241 -10.89 10.49 22.22
CA LEU A 241 -11.91 10.83 21.23
C LEU A 241 -11.28 10.67 19.84
N ASP A 242 -11.20 9.44 19.39
CA ASP A 242 -10.61 9.01 18.13
C ASP A 242 -11.62 8.20 17.32
N ASP A 243 -11.15 7.58 16.25
CA ASP A 243 -12.01 6.77 15.36
C ASP A 243 -12.75 5.65 16.11
N ARG A 244 -12.18 5.12 17.22
CA ARG A 244 -12.84 4.11 18.06
C ARG A 244 -14.09 4.64 18.73
N PHE A 245 -13.99 5.85 19.31
CA PHE A 245 -15.16 6.49 19.93
C PHE A 245 -16.24 6.81 18.90
N ILE A 246 -15.84 7.29 17.73
CA ILE A 246 -16.77 7.59 16.65
C ILE A 246 -17.47 6.30 16.16
N GLU A 247 -16.72 5.22 16.00
CA GLU A 247 -17.30 3.93 15.60
C GLU A 247 -18.25 3.39 16.68
N LEU A 248 -17.89 3.53 17.95
CA LEU A 248 -18.77 3.18 19.08
C LEU A 248 -20.10 3.96 19.05
N ILE A 249 -20.06 5.25 18.73
CA ILE A 249 -21.26 6.06 18.56
C ILE A 249 -22.10 5.53 17.40
N LYS A 250 -21.50 5.28 16.25
CA LYS A 250 -22.18 4.73 15.06
C LYS A 250 -22.87 3.41 15.37
N ILE A 251 -22.19 2.51 16.08
CA ILE A 251 -22.76 1.23 16.52
C ILE A 251 -23.98 1.44 17.42
N LYS A 252 -23.89 2.34 18.40
CA LYS A 252 -24.99 2.65 19.32
C LYS A 252 -26.18 3.33 18.66
N GLN A 253 -26.00 3.94 17.49
CA GLN A 253 -27.04 4.62 16.73
C GLN A 253 -27.84 3.70 15.79
N GLN A 254 -27.34 2.51 15.47
CA GLN A 254 -27.95 1.59 14.51
C GLN A 254 -29.26 0.97 15.05
N LYS A 255 -30.28 1.79 15.27
CA LYS A 255 -31.67 1.32 15.28
C LYS A 255 -32.32 1.70 13.96
N PRO A 256 -33.03 0.78 13.27
CA PRO A 256 -33.61 1.04 11.95
C PRO A 256 -34.57 2.22 11.86
N GLU A 257 -35.11 2.64 12.99
CA GLU A 257 -36.13 3.70 13.06
C GLU A 257 -35.56 5.11 13.09
N ILE A 258 -34.27 5.29 13.37
CA ILE A 258 -33.61 6.60 13.43
C ILE A 258 -32.23 6.48 12.81
N SER A 259 -32.12 6.60 11.50
CA SER A 259 -30.81 6.79 10.87
C SER A 259 -30.32 8.20 11.15
N PHE A 260 -29.68 8.38 12.29
CA PHE A 260 -28.89 9.57 12.58
C PHE A 260 -27.62 9.46 11.73
N THR A 261 -27.70 9.94 10.51
CA THR A 261 -26.51 10.08 9.69
C THR A 261 -25.74 11.24 10.30
N ILE A 262 -24.70 10.94 11.08
CA ILE A 262 -23.68 11.93 11.40
C ILE A 262 -23.07 12.31 10.04
N LYS A 263 -23.63 13.33 9.43
CA LYS A 263 -22.99 13.94 8.28
C LYS A 263 -21.75 14.60 8.81
N ASP A 264 -20.64 14.19 8.29
CA ASP A 264 -19.27 14.72 8.25
C ASP A 264 -18.91 16.01 9.05
N GLY A 265 -19.74 16.44 10.00
CA GLY A 265 -19.61 17.67 10.71
C GLY A 265 -18.51 17.65 11.79
N ILE A 266 -18.89 17.37 13.03
CA ILE A 266 -17.96 17.39 14.19
C ILE A 266 -16.84 16.38 13.99
N GLN A 267 -17.14 15.17 13.53
CA GLN A 267 -16.14 14.13 13.28
C GLN A 267 -15.10 14.56 12.24
N GLN A 268 -15.53 15.14 11.14
CA GLN A 268 -14.62 15.57 10.06
C GLN A 268 -13.67 16.65 10.55
N LEU A 269 -14.19 17.68 11.21
CA LEU A 269 -13.37 18.76 11.77
C LEU A 269 -12.37 18.26 12.83
N LEU A 270 -12.79 17.34 13.71
CA LEU A 270 -11.89 16.75 14.70
C LEU A 270 -10.78 15.92 14.05
N THR A 271 -11.12 15.12 13.03
CA THR A 271 -10.16 14.31 12.28
C THR A 271 -9.17 15.20 11.51
N GLU A 272 -9.66 16.25 10.88
CA GLU A 272 -8.84 17.23 10.17
C GLU A 272 -7.89 17.94 11.13
N ASN A 273 -8.39 18.42 12.26
CA ASN A 273 -7.58 19.03 13.30
C ASN A 273 -6.48 18.08 13.83
N LEU A 274 -6.85 16.84 14.13
CA LEU A 274 -5.89 15.83 14.59
C LEU A 274 -4.81 15.54 13.54
N ARG A 275 -5.17 15.47 12.26
CA ARG A 275 -4.23 15.27 11.15
C ARG A 275 -3.18 16.39 11.09
N HIS A 276 -3.60 17.64 11.25
CA HIS A 276 -2.72 18.80 11.23
C HIS A 276 -1.72 18.78 12.39
N TYR A 277 -2.19 18.50 13.61
CA TYR A 277 -1.29 18.39 14.76
C TYR A 277 -0.34 17.19 14.65
N LYS A 278 -0.79 16.07 14.10
CA LYS A 278 0.04 14.88 13.87
C LYS A 278 1.15 15.13 12.85
N GLU A 279 0.93 15.98 11.85
CA GLU A 279 1.97 16.39 10.91
C GLU A 279 3.11 17.14 11.63
N LEU A 280 2.77 18.06 12.52
CA LEU A 280 3.74 18.77 13.35
C LEU A 280 4.47 17.82 14.32
N ASP A 281 3.75 16.91 14.96
CA ASP A 281 4.34 15.94 15.88
C ASP A 281 5.32 15.01 15.14
N THR A 282 4.99 14.60 13.92
CA THR A 282 5.88 13.81 13.06
C THR A 282 7.17 14.57 12.76
N PHE A 283 7.10 15.85 12.45
CA PHE A 283 8.28 16.69 12.24
C PHE A 283 9.13 16.81 13.52
N LEU A 284 8.49 17.13 14.65
CA LEU A 284 9.19 17.30 15.92
C LEU A 284 9.81 16.00 16.44
N SER A 285 9.15 14.86 16.20
CA SER A 285 9.60 13.53 16.63
C SER A 285 10.84 13.02 15.88
N VAL A 286 11.07 13.50 14.66
CA VAL A 286 12.33 13.23 13.93
C VAL A 286 13.50 13.96 14.56
N LEU A 287 13.26 15.14 15.13
CA LEU A 287 14.29 16.01 15.70
C LEU A 287 14.55 15.74 17.18
N GLY A 288 13.55 15.24 17.91
CA GLY A 288 13.63 15.02 19.33
C GLY A 288 12.48 14.22 19.90
N LYS A 289 12.34 14.23 21.24
CA LYS A 289 11.25 13.52 21.92
C LYS A 289 10.01 14.40 21.97
N SER A 290 9.03 14.12 21.10
CA SER A 290 7.78 14.87 21.00
C SER A 290 6.58 14.02 21.44
N GLU A 291 5.64 14.66 22.13
CA GLU A 291 4.29 14.16 22.45
C GLU A 291 3.29 15.30 22.14
N PHE A 292 3.34 15.79 20.91
CA PHE A 292 2.64 17.01 20.52
C PHE A 292 1.17 16.79 20.11
N THR A 293 0.79 15.56 19.77
CA THR A 293 -0.57 15.27 19.30
C THR A 293 -1.60 15.48 20.41
N PRO A 294 -2.63 16.35 20.23
CA PRO A 294 -3.65 16.58 21.23
C PRO A 294 -4.49 15.34 21.48
N GLY A 295 -4.59 14.93 22.72
CA GLY A 295 -5.42 13.80 23.14
C GLY A 295 -6.74 14.29 23.75
N PHE A 296 -7.79 14.41 22.95
CA PHE A 296 -9.15 14.65 23.46
C PHE A 296 -9.66 13.39 24.15
N LYS A 297 -10.23 13.51 25.33
CA LYS A 297 -10.62 12.39 26.17
C LYS A 297 -12.11 12.36 26.43
N VAL A 298 -12.68 11.17 26.36
CA VAL A 298 -14.08 10.89 26.69
C VAL A 298 -14.16 9.71 27.65
N LYS A 299 -15.29 9.62 28.38
CA LYS A 299 -15.62 8.45 29.19
C LYS A 299 -16.65 7.59 28.48
N VAL A 300 -16.47 6.29 28.52
CA VAL A 300 -17.38 5.30 27.96
C VAL A 300 -17.72 4.23 28.99
N ALA A 301 -18.84 3.53 28.78
CA ALA A 301 -19.14 2.31 29.53
C ALA A 301 -18.08 1.25 29.26
N TYR A 302 -17.76 0.44 30.25
CA TYR A 302 -16.72 -0.57 30.15
C TYR A 302 -17.23 -1.93 30.62
N PHE A 303 -17.17 -2.90 29.71
CA PHE A 303 -17.61 -4.29 29.90
C PHE A 303 -16.40 -5.21 29.65
N PRO A 304 -15.51 -5.35 30.65
CA PRO A 304 -14.30 -6.15 30.47
C PRO A 304 -14.62 -7.58 30.06
N LEU A 305 -13.78 -8.14 29.21
CA LEU A 305 -13.81 -9.55 28.85
C LEU A 305 -13.17 -10.37 29.95
N ASP A 306 -13.81 -11.45 30.34
CA ASP A 306 -13.19 -12.42 31.23
C ASP A 306 -12.21 -13.36 30.48
N SER A 307 -11.52 -14.24 31.22
CA SER A 307 -10.52 -15.14 30.64
C SER A 307 -11.13 -16.17 29.68
N VAL A 308 -12.36 -16.59 29.93
CA VAL A 308 -13.09 -17.57 29.09
C VAL A 308 -13.51 -16.90 27.79
N GLU A 309 -14.16 -15.73 27.89
CA GLU A 309 -14.56 -14.92 26.73
C GLU A 309 -13.33 -14.58 25.83
N ASN A 310 -12.20 -14.21 26.43
CA ASN A 310 -10.96 -13.94 25.69
C ASN A 310 -10.44 -15.17 24.94
N SER A 311 -10.46 -16.35 25.58
CA SER A 311 -10.06 -17.60 24.94
C SER A 311 -11.01 -17.98 23.79
N GLN A 312 -12.32 -17.82 24.00
CA GLN A 312 -13.31 -18.06 22.95
C GLN A 312 -13.16 -17.10 21.77
N LEU A 313 -12.89 -15.81 22.00
CA LEU A 313 -12.64 -14.82 20.94
C LEU A 313 -11.39 -15.14 20.11
N GLN A 314 -10.33 -15.64 20.73
CA GLN A 314 -9.15 -16.12 19.99
C GLN A 314 -9.51 -17.29 19.07
N THR A 315 -10.30 -18.25 19.58
CA THR A 315 -10.79 -19.39 18.78
C THR A 315 -11.68 -18.92 17.64
N ILE A 316 -12.63 -18.01 17.91
CA ILE A 316 -13.50 -17.38 16.91
C ILE A 316 -12.64 -16.71 15.83
N GLY A 317 -11.61 -15.93 16.21
CA GLY A 317 -10.72 -15.27 15.27
C GLY A 317 -10.00 -16.25 14.33
N THR A 318 -9.49 -17.35 14.89
CA THR A 318 -8.82 -18.40 14.11
C THR A 318 -9.79 -19.12 13.16
N GLN A 319 -10.94 -19.53 13.66
CA GLN A 319 -11.98 -20.22 12.85
C GLN A 319 -12.53 -19.28 11.76
N TYR A 320 -12.76 -18.00 12.08
CA TYR A 320 -13.18 -17.00 11.12
C TYR A 320 -12.18 -16.84 9.98
N ALA A 321 -10.88 -16.70 10.29
CA ALA A 321 -9.85 -16.53 9.27
C ALA A 321 -9.79 -17.70 8.29
N ILE A 322 -9.89 -18.94 8.81
CA ILE A 322 -9.95 -20.16 7.99
C ILE A 322 -11.22 -20.17 7.15
N SER A 323 -12.38 -19.94 7.77
CA SER A 323 -13.69 -19.97 7.12
C SER A 323 -13.83 -18.90 6.05
N LYS A 324 -13.29 -17.70 6.31
CA LYS A 324 -13.27 -16.61 5.35
C LYS A 324 -12.46 -16.99 4.11
N LYS A 325 -11.24 -17.50 4.31
CA LYS A 325 -10.39 -17.96 3.21
C LYS A 325 -11.06 -19.08 2.40
N THR A 326 -11.70 -20.04 3.08
CA THR A 326 -12.47 -21.13 2.43
C THR A 326 -13.62 -20.57 1.62
N SER A 327 -14.40 -19.65 2.19
CA SER A 327 -15.53 -19.00 1.53
C SER A 327 -15.09 -18.18 0.31
N GLU A 328 -14.04 -17.36 0.42
CA GLU A 328 -13.47 -16.58 -0.68
C GLU A 328 -12.97 -17.51 -1.79
N SER A 329 -12.20 -18.55 -1.43
CA SER A 329 -11.71 -19.57 -2.36
C SER A 329 -12.84 -20.27 -3.14
N LEU A 330 -14.01 -20.48 -2.52
CA LEU A 330 -15.16 -21.07 -3.19
C LEU A 330 -15.91 -20.05 -4.06
N LEU A 331 -16.18 -18.86 -3.52
CA LEU A 331 -17.05 -17.88 -4.17
C LEU A 331 -16.36 -17.15 -5.33
N GLU A 332 -15.05 -17.00 -5.27
CA GLU A 332 -14.23 -16.37 -6.33
C GLU A 332 -13.70 -17.37 -7.35
N ASN A 333 -13.89 -18.67 -7.13
CA ASN A 333 -13.40 -19.70 -8.03
C ASN A 333 -14.16 -19.68 -9.37
N THR A 334 -13.43 -19.36 -10.45
CA THR A 334 -13.98 -19.25 -11.80
C THR A 334 -14.54 -20.60 -12.30
N GLN A 335 -13.88 -21.71 -11.98
CA GLN A 335 -14.30 -23.04 -12.40
C GLN A 335 -15.58 -23.47 -11.68
N LEU A 336 -15.73 -23.17 -10.38
CA LEU A 336 -16.98 -23.37 -9.65
C LEU A 336 -18.11 -22.50 -10.21
N ASN A 337 -17.81 -21.29 -10.64
CA ASN A 337 -18.79 -20.41 -11.28
C ASN A 337 -19.30 -20.95 -12.62
N ILE A 338 -18.48 -21.72 -13.34
CA ILE A 338 -18.87 -22.42 -14.56
C ILE A 338 -19.67 -23.68 -14.20
N LEU A 339 -19.15 -24.51 -13.30
CA LEU A 339 -19.76 -25.79 -12.87
C LEU A 339 -21.20 -25.61 -12.36
N ARG A 340 -21.47 -24.57 -11.53
CA ARG A 340 -22.80 -24.32 -10.98
C ARG A 340 -23.88 -24.01 -12.04
N ARG A 341 -23.50 -23.66 -13.28
CA ARG A 341 -24.45 -23.42 -14.36
C ARG A 341 -24.97 -24.71 -14.97
N SER A 342 -24.21 -25.77 -14.86
CA SER A 342 -24.53 -27.10 -15.41
C SER A 342 -24.93 -28.14 -14.33
N ASP A 343 -24.44 -27.98 -13.10
CA ASP A 343 -24.71 -28.89 -11.96
C ASP A 343 -25.57 -28.20 -10.89
N LYS A 344 -26.83 -28.62 -10.78
CA LYS A 344 -27.81 -28.09 -9.80
C LYS A 344 -27.39 -28.30 -8.34
N GLU A 345 -26.62 -29.36 -8.05
CA GLU A 345 -26.09 -29.60 -6.70
C GLU A 345 -24.96 -28.63 -6.38
N ALA A 346 -24.10 -28.34 -7.37
CA ALA A 346 -23.06 -27.31 -7.21
C ALA A 346 -23.70 -25.93 -7.06
N GLU A 347 -24.76 -25.60 -7.79
CA GLU A 347 -25.51 -24.35 -7.62
C GLU A 347 -26.10 -24.23 -6.20
N PHE A 348 -26.71 -25.31 -5.70
CA PHE A 348 -27.26 -25.35 -4.36
C PHE A 348 -26.19 -25.14 -3.28
N LEU A 349 -25.08 -25.87 -3.34
CA LEU A 349 -24.01 -25.78 -2.36
C LEU A 349 -23.29 -24.43 -2.44
N TYR A 350 -23.07 -23.91 -3.63
CA TYR A 350 -22.52 -22.55 -3.82
C TYR A 350 -23.45 -21.48 -3.22
N GLY A 351 -24.75 -21.60 -3.43
CA GLY A 351 -25.75 -20.72 -2.84
C GLY A 351 -25.76 -20.78 -1.30
N ALA A 352 -25.61 -22.00 -0.73
CA ALA A 352 -25.47 -22.19 0.71
C ALA A 352 -24.20 -21.53 1.25
N ALA A 353 -23.04 -21.73 0.60
CA ALA A 353 -21.78 -21.09 0.98
C ALA A 353 -21.90 -19.56 0.94
N SER A 354 -22.51 -19.00 -0.11
CA SER A 354 -22.75 -17.56 -0.23
C SER A 354 -23.62 -17.00 0.91
N LYS A 355 -24.66 -17.72 1.32
CA LYS A 355 -25.52 -17.32 2.44
C LYS A 355 -24.82 -17.45 3.78
N ILE A 356 -23.99 -18.48 3.98
CA ILE A 356 -23.14 -18.62 5.18
C ILE A 356 -22.16 -17.45 5.26
N SER A 357 -21.48 -17.14 4.17
CA SER A 357 -20.59 -16.00 4.12
C SER A 357 -21.27 -14.69 4.52
N LYS A 358 -22.43 -14.40 3.95
CA LYS A 358 -23.15 -13.14 4.18
C LYS A 358 -23.79 -13.05 5.56
N ARG A 359 -24.45 -14.13 6.01
CA ARG A 359 -25.28 -14.10 7.22
C ARG A 359 -24.54 -14.52 8.50
N PHE A 360 -23.43 -15.27 8.37
CA PHE A 360 -22.63 -15.72 9.50
C PHE A 360 -21.27 -15.01 9.52
N LEU A 361 -20.45 -15.17 8.47
CA LEU A 361 -19.08 -14.67 8.50
C LEU A 361 -18.98 -13.16 8.50
N ASN A 362 -19.80 -12.45 7.73
CA ASN A 362 -19.73 -10.98 7.71
C ASN A 362 -20.01 -10.35 9.08
N PRO A 363 -21.04 -10.77 9.84
CA PRO A 363 -21.22 -10.31 11.22
C PRO A 363 -20.06 -10.68 12.14
N ILE A 364 -19.56 -11.92 12.08
CA ILE A 364 -18.40 -12.36 12.87
C ILE A 364 -17.17 -11.51 12.54
N GLY A 365 -16.96 -11.19 11.26
CA GLY A 365 -15.87 -10.32 10.82
C GLY A 365 -15.92 -8.93 11.45
N LYS A 366 -17.12 -8.39 11.67
CA LYS A 366 -17.30 -7.12 12.40
C LYS A 366 -16.86 -7.22 13.86
N ILE A 367 -17.14 -8.37 14.52
CA ILE A 367 -16.66 -8.58 15.89
C ILE A 367 -15.14 -8.60 15.97
N ILE A 368 -14.50 -9.30 15.04
CA ILE A 368 -13.03 -9.32 14.95
C ILE A 368 -12.50 -7.92 14.70
N GLN A 369 -13.17 -7.13 13.87
CA GLN A 369 -12.83 -5.72 13.68
C GLN A 369 -12.97 -4.94 14.98
N TYR A 370 -14.06 -5.09 15.72
CA TYR A 370 -14.27 -4.42 17.01
C TYR A 370 -13.25 -4.84 18.06
N GLN A 371 -12.85 -6.10 18.06
CA GLN A 371 -11.77 -6.60 18.93
C GLN A 371 -10.42 -5.94 18.58
N ASN A 372 -10.07 -5.90 17.30
CA ASN A 372 -8.82 -5.30 16.82
C ASN A 372 -8.76 -3.78 17.03
N GLN A 373 -9.90 -3.13 17.11
CA GLN A 373 -10.04 -1.70 17.37
C GLN A 373 -10.19 -1.37 18.86
N ASP A 374 -10.12 -2.38 19.74
CA ASP A 374 -10.39 -2.25 21.19
C ASP A 374 -11.77 -1.65 21.53
N ILE A 375 -12.79 -1.90 20.66
CA ILE A 375 -14.15 -1.40 20.84
C ILE A 375 -15.04 -2.38 21.59
N LEU A 376 -14.75 -3.67 21.47
CA LEU A 376 -15.61 -4.75 21.96
C LEU A 376 -15.93 -4.65 23.47
N GLU A 377 -14.97 -4.21 24.27
CA GLU A 377 -15.15 -4.01 25.72
C GLU A 377 -16.02 -2.77 26.08
N PHE A 378 -16.43 -1.97 25.08
CA PHE A 378 -17.29 -0.80 25.28
C PHE A 378 -18.74 -1.04 24.85
N LEU A 379 -19.06 -2.27 24.43
CA LEU A 379 -20.39 -2.69 23.99
C LEU A 379 -20.96 -3.76 24.93
N PRO A 380 -22.21 -3.59 25.43
CA PRO A 380 -22.91 -4.69 26.09
C PRO A 380 -23.05 -5.86 25.12
N ARG A 381 -22.92 -7.10 25.62
CA ARG A 381 -23.00 -8.30 24.77
C ARG A 381 -24.31 -8.40 24.02
N GLU A 382 -25.44 -8.09 24.68
CA GLU A 382 -26.77 -8.08 24.06
C GLU A 382 -26.84 -7.10 22.88
N GLN A 383 -26.34 -5.88 23.06
CA GLN A 383 -26.32 -4.87 22.00
C GLN A 383 -25.42 -5.28 20.82
N LEU A 384 -24.39 -6.06 21.08
CA LEU A 384 -23.51 -6.59 20.04
C LEU A 384 -24.29 -7.49 19.08
N PHE A 385 -25.12 -8.41 19.60
CA PHE A 385 -25.95 -9.32 18.79
C PHE A 385 -27.01 -8.54 18.01
N ASP A 386 -27.69 -7.60 18.63
CA ASP A 386 -28.70 -6.75 17.98
C ASP A 386 -28.11 -5.98 16.78
N ASN A 387 -26.86 -5.51 16.91
CA ASN A 387 -26.18 -4.77 15.84
C ASN A 387 -25.65 -5.68 14.73
N LEU A 388 -25.33 -6.94 15.02
CA LEU A 388 -24.78 -7.88 14.06
C LEU A 388 -25.85 -8.51 13.19
N TRP A 389 -27.00 -8.81 13.77
CA TRP A 389 -28.10 -9.48 13.12
C TRP A 389 -29.40 -8.69 13.29
N LEU A 390 -29.56 -7.66 12.48
CA LEU A 390 -30.76 -6.80 12.50
C LEU A 390 -32.05 -7.59 12.27
N ASP A 391 -31.99 -8.66 11.47
CA ASP A 391 -33.11 -9.59 11.18
C ASP A 391 -33.16 -10.79 12.16
N GLY A 392 -32.43 -10.73 13.26
CA GLY A 392 -32.27 -11.82 14.22
C GLY A 392 -31.16 -12.80 13.86
N ILE A 393 -30.73 -13.59 14.86
CA ILE A 393 -29.65 -14.58 14.73
C ILE A 393 -30.00 -15.56 13.61
N PRO A 394 -29.04 -15.92 12.71
CA PRO A 394 -29.30 -16.78 11.57
C PRO A 394 -29.70 -18.19 12.00
N SER A 395 -30.68 -18.74 11.32
CA SER A 395 -31.08 -20.14 11.53
C SER A 395 -30.01 -21.12 11.04
N LYS A 396 -29.87 -22.26 11.72
CA LYS A 396 -29.05 -23.42 11.28
C LYS A 396 -29.55 -23.98 9.94
N THR A 397 -30.80 -23.71 9.59
CA THR A 397 -31.45 -24.10 8.35
C THR A 397 -31.37 -23.00 7.32
N ILE A 398 -30.66 -23.22 6.22
CA ILE A 398 -30.40 -22.23 5.20
C ILE A 398 -31.21 -22.56 3.94
N LEU A 399 -32.18 -21.72 3.60
CA LEU A 399 -32.95 -21.83 2.38
C LEU A 399 -32.15 -21.30 1.19
N VAL A 400 -32.03 -22.06 0.12
CA VAL A 400 -31.35 -21.72 -1.13
C VAL A 400 -32.30 -21.92 -2.29
N ASN A 401 -32.54 -20.91 -3.09
CA ASN A 401 -33.36 -21.03 -4.30
C ASN A 401 -32.50 -21.52 -5.46
N VAL A 402 -32.89 -22.62 -6.06
CA VAL A 402 -32.26 -23.21 -7.25
C VAL A 402 -33.33 -23.35 -8.32
N GLU A 403 -33.21 -22.65 -9.41
CA GLU A 403 -34.18 -22.64 -10.54
C GLU A 403 -35.63 -22.42 -10.10
N GLY A 404 -35.87 -21.49 -9.15
CA GLY A 404 -37.21 -21.19 -8.64
C GLY A 404 -37.78 -22.18 -7.60
N LYS A 405 -37.00 -23.18 -7.18
CA LYS A 405 -37.34 -24.11 -6.10
C LYS A 405 -36.46 -23.87 -4.88
N ASP A 406 -37.11 -23.73 -3.73
CA ASP A 406 -36.40 -23.60 -2.47
C ASP A 406 -35.91 -24.97 -1.99
N ARG A 407 -34.62 -25.08 -1.75
CA ARG A 407 -33.95 -26.23 -1.13
C ARG A 407 -33.38 -25.82 0.19
N THR A 408 -33.34 -26.74 1.13
CA THR A 408 -32.85 -26.49 2.49
C THR A 408 -31.49 -27.13 2.69
N TYR A 409 -30.51 -26.31 3.07
CA TYR A 409 -29.20 -26.78 3.53
C TYR A 409 -29.18 -26.78 5.05
N VAL A 410 -28.70 -27.87 5.64
CA VAL A 410 -28.41 -28.02 7.06
C VAL A 410 -26.98 -28.51 7.19
N GLY A 411 -26.19 -27.79 7.97
CA GLY A 411 -24.76 -28.10 8.17
C GLY A 411 -24.57 -29.41 8.97
N PRO A 412 -23.34 -29.93 8.94
CA PRO A 412 -23.00 -31.12 9.77
C PRO A 412 -23.24 -30.82 11.26
N LYS A 413 -23.76 -31.84 11.98
CA LYS A 413 -23.97 -31.79 13.43
C LYS A 413 -24.83 -30.61 13.92
N ALA A 414 -25.79 -30.14 13.11
CA ALA A 414 -26.59 -28.97 13.43
C ALA A 414 -27.29 -29.04 14.80
N ASP A 415 -27.66 -30.25 15.24
CA ASP A 415 -28.37 -30.48 16.52
C ASP A 415 -27.44 -30.29 17.74
N GLU A 416 -26.12 -30.34 17.57
CA GLU A 416 -25.14 -30.16 18.64
C GLU A 416 -24.92 -28.68 19.00
N PHE A 417 -25.37 -27.73 18.16
CA PHE A 417 -25.13 -26.29 18.34
C PHE A 417 -26.35 -25.59 18.96
N ASP A 418 -26.12 -24.65 19.86
CA ASP A 418 -27.12 -23.77 20.44
C ASP A 418 -26.87 -22.31 20.09
N PHE A 419 -27.82 -21.66 19.42
CA PHE A 419 -27.75 -20.24 19.02
C PHE A 419 -28.65 -19.34 19.89
N SER A 420 -29.21 -19.83 20.99
CA SER A 420 -30.20 -19.12 21.79
C SER A 420 -29.58 -18.04 22.70
N GLY A 421 -28.27 -18.09 22.94
CA GLY A 421 -27.53 -17.12 23.78
C GLY A 421 -27.18 -15.81 23.05
N ASN A 422 -27.03 -14.73 23.81
CA ASN A 422 -26.55 -13.42 23.34
C ASN A 422 -25.19 -13.09 23.99
N ASP A 423 -24.29 -14.06 24.03
CA ASP A 423 -22.99 -13.98 24.67
C ASP A 423 -21.85 -14.48 23.75
N ILE A 424 -20.63 -14.39 24.20
CA ILE A 424 -19.47 -14.84 23.41
C ILE A 424 -19.49 -16.36 23.21
N ALA A 425 -20.09 -17.13 24.14
CA ALA A 425 -20.21 -18.56 24.00
C ALA A 425 -21.15 -18.95 22.83
N ALA A 426 -22.31 -18.28 22.72
CA ALA A 426 -23.21 -18.47 21.58
C ALA A 426 -22.55 -18.06 20.26
N LEU A 427 -21.78 -16.94 20.27
CA LEU A 427 -21.01 -16.52 19.11
C LEU A 427 -19.98 -17.55 18.66
N HIS A 428 -19.31 -18.19 19.61
CA HIS A 428 -18.37 -19.28 19.32
C HIS A 428 -19.08 -20.45 18.63
N GLN A 429 -20.26 -20.86 19.13
CA GLN A 429 -21.07 -21.90 18.52
C GLN A 429 -21.53 -21.58 17.09
N ILE A 430 -21.94 -20.31 16.86
CA ILE A 430 -22.33 -19.83 15.53
C ILE A 430 -21.13 -19.89 14.56
N THR A 431 -19.95 -19.50 15.05
CA THR A 431 -18.71 -19.52 14.24
C THR A 431 -18.29 -20.94 13.88
N GLU A 432 -18.30 -21.84 14.86
CA GLU A 432 -17.94 -23.23 14.67
C GLU A 432 -18.89 -23.94 13.68
N TYR A 433 -20.21 -23.73 13.82
CA TYR A 433 -21.18 -24.22 12.85
C TYR A 433 -20.94 -23.74 11.43
N ALA A 434 -20.66 -22.43 11.28
CA ALA A 434 -20.34 -21.84 9.97
C ALA A 434 -19.08 -22.45 9.36
N ALA A 435 -18.05 -22.66 10.18
CA ALA A 435 -16.78 -23.26 9.76
C ALA A 435 -16.98 -24.71 9.26
N LEU A 436 -17.62 -25.55 10.06
CA LEU A 436 -17.89 -26.93 9.68
C LEU A 436 -18.79 -27.04 8.44
N SER A 437 -19.76 -26.12 8.31
CA SER A 437 -20.63 -26.07 7.14
C SER A 437 -19.86 -25.73 5.87
N LEU A 438 -19.00 -24.72 5.92
CA LEU A 438 -18.17 -24.31 4.78
C LEU A 438 -17.14 -25.38 4.40
N GLU A 439 -16.51 -26.01 5.39
CA GLU A 439 -15.57 -27.10 5.16
C GLU A 439 -16.24 -28.27 4.43
N SER A 440 -17.44 -28.66 4.90
CA SER A 440 -18.23 -29.73 4.25
C SER A 440 -18.63 -29.37 2.81
N ILE A 441 -19.07 -28.13 2.58
CA ILE A 441 -19.41 -27.64 1.24
C ILE A 441 -18.17 -27.65 0.35
N ALA A 442 -17.04 -27.11 0.87
CA ALA A 442 -15.78 -27.04 0.13
C ALA A 442 -15.32 -28.44 -0.30
N ARG A 443 -15.37 -29.41 0.59
CA ARG A 443 -15.00 -30.80 0.27
C ARG A 443 -15.84 -31.35 -0.88
N ILE A 444 -17.16 -31.22 -0.81
CA ILE A 444 -18.05 -31.75 -1.85
C ILE A 444 -17.84 -31.03 -3.20
N LEU A 445 -17.73 -29.70 -3.18
CA LEU A 445 -17.52 -28.93 -4.40
C LEU A 445 -16.15 -29.22 -5.03
N ASN A 446 -15.09 -29.37 -4.23
CA ASN A 446 -13.77 -29.74 -4.72
C ASN A 446 -13.74 -31.16 -5.31
N GLU A 447 -14.43 -32.12 -4.70
CA GLU A 447 -14.58 -33.47 -5.28
C GLU A 447 -15.27 -33.42 -6.65
N LYS A 448 -16.30 -32.57 -6.81
CA LYS A 448 -16.97 -32.34 -8.09
C LYS A 448 -16.07 -31.67 -9.12
N LEU A 449 -15.32 -30.62 -8.70
CA LEU A 449 -14.36 -29.96 -9.56
C LEU A 449 -13.26 -30.91 -10.04
N LEU A 450 -12.75 -31.78 -9.16
CA LEU A 450 -11.74 -32.77 -9.53
C LEU A 450 -12.21 -33.73 -10.61
N LYS A 451 -13.51 -34.09 -10.61
CA LYS A 451 -14.08 -34.93 -11.68
C LYS A 451 -14.16 -34.20 -13.01
N GLU A 452 -14.53 -32.92 -12.98
CA GLU A 452 -14.74 -32.12 -14.19
C GLU A 452 -13.47 -31.42 -14.67
N SER A 453 -12.55 -31.09 -13.73
CA SER A 453 -11.29 -30.41 -14.05
C SER A 453 -10.36 -31.25 -14.91
N LYS A 454 -10.37 -32.58 -14.76
CA LYS A 454 -9.60 -33.44 -15.65
C LYS A 454 -10.04 -33.26 -17.10
N GLN A 455 -11.35 -33.21 -17.33
CA GLN A 455 -11.90 -33.03 -18.68
C GLN A 455 -11.65 -31.60 -19.20
N GLN A 456 -11.81 -30.58 -18.36
CA GLN A 456 -11.49 -29.19 -18.72
C GLN A 456 -10.00 -28.93 -18.85
N GLU A 457 -9.16 -29.60 -18.04
CA GLU A 457 -7.72 -29.56 -18.15
C GLU A 457 -7.25 -30.08 -19.52
N PHE A 458 -7.84 -31.18 -20.02
CA PHE A 458 -7.60 -31.64 -21.38
C PHE A 458 -7.99 -30.60 -22.42
N ILE A 459 -9.19 -30.02 -22.31
CA ILE A 459 -9.67 -28.99 -23.24
C ILE A 459 -8.75 -27.79 -23.20
N ALA A 460 -8.38 -27.30 -22.01
CA ALA A 460 -7.50 -26.14 -21.85
C ALA A 460 -6.08 -26.41 -22.38
N LEU A 461 -5.53 -27.62 -22.14
CA LEU A 461 -4.26 -28.03 -22.69
C LEU A 461 -4.31 -28.08 -24.23
N GLU A 462 -5.37 -28.69 -24.80
CA GLU A 462 -5.57 -28.80 -26.24
C GLU A 462 -5.74 -27.41 -26.90
N GLU A 463 -6.55 -26.52 -26.31
CA GLU A 463 -6.72 -25.14 -26.78
C GLU A 463 -5.40 -24.36 -26.74
N GLN A 464 -4.62 -24.51 -25.67
CA GLN A 464 -3.32 -23.85 -25.54
C GLN A 464 -2.29 -24.39 -26.54
N MET A 465 -2.24 -25.72 -26.75
CA MET A 465 -1.36 -26.32 -27.75
C MET A 465 -1.73 -25.84 -29.17
N ILE A 466 -3.02 -25.85 -29.51
CA ILE A 466 -3.53 -25.39 -30.81
C ILE A 466 -3.19 -23.90 -31.01
N ALA A 467 -3.39 -23.07 -29.98
CA ALA A 467 -3.08 -21.65 -30.04
C ALA A 467 -1.58 -21.40 -30.30
N LEU A 468 -0.70 -22.14 -29.61
CA LEU A 468 0.76 -22.02 -29.81
C LEU A 468 1.17 -22.51 -31.18
N SER A 469 0.68 -23.66 -31.64
CA SER A 469 0.98 -24.19 -32.99
C SER A 469 0.51 -23.25 -34.09
N ASN A 470 -0.72 -22.70 -33.98
CA ASN A 470 -1.23 -21.72 -34.93
C ASN A 470 -0.38 -20.45 -34.92
N HIS A 471 0.08 -20.00 -33.74
CA HIS A 471 0.94 -18.82 -33.65
C HIS A 471 2.31 -19.07 -34.32
N ILE A 472 2.93 -20.25 -34.09
CA ILE A 472 4.18 -20.65 -34.78
C ILE A 472 3.94 -20.60 -36.28
N THR A 473 2.87 -21.24 -36.79
CA THR A 473 2.52 -21.25 -38.21
C THR A 473 2.33 -19.83 -38.75
N GLN A 474 1.63 -18.98 -38.05
CA GLN A 474 1.40 -17.58 -38.43
C GLN A 474 2.71 -16.79 -38.54
N VAL A 475 3.64 -16.96 -37.59
CA VAL A 475 4.96 -16.32 -37.63
C VAL A 475 5.79 -16.83 -38.81
N VAL A 476 5.78 -18.12 -39.05
CA VAL A 476 6.48 -18.75 -40.20
C VAL A 476 5.95 -18.20 -41.52
N ASP A 477 4.64 -18.18 -41.69
CA ASP A 477 3.97 -17.70 -42.93
C ASP A 477 4.24 -16.21 -43.17
N SER A 478 4.16 -15.39 -42.09
CA SER A 478 4.38 -13.93 -42.21
C SER A 478 5.87 -13.60 -42.54
N ALA A 479 6.82 -14.36 -42.01
CA ALA A 479 8.24 -14.11 -42.19
C ALA A 479 8.78 -14.63 -43.52
N ASN A 480 8.12 -15.59 -44.17
CA ASN A 480 8.64 -16.41 -45.26
C ASN A 480 9.18 -15.62 -46.47
N GLN A 481 8.66 -14.42 -46.76
CA GLN A 481 9.10 -13.62 -47.92
C GLN A 481 10.47 -12.95 -47.75
N GLY A 482 10.95 -12.76 -46.51
CA GLY A 482 12.22 -12.09 -46.19
C GLY A 482 13.38 -13.02 -45.83
N LEU A 483 13.10 -14.31 -45.61
CA LEU A 483 14.05 -15.25 -45.05
C LEU A 483 14.95 -15.89 -46.12
N SER A 484 16.21 -16.19 -45.74
CA SER A 484 17.16 -17.00 -46.51
C SER A 484 16.70 -18.47 -46.63
N ILE A 485 17.39 -19.27 -47.47
CA ILE A 485 17.09 -20.69 -47.63
C ILE A 485 17.28 -21.46 -46.30
N SER A 486 18.36 -21.19 -45.57
CA SER A 486 18.64 -21.84 -44.27
C SER A 486 17.61 -21.46 -43.20
N GLU A 487 17.20 -20.17 -43.13
CA GLU A 487 16.18 -19.73 -42.21
C GLU A 487 14.82 -20.38 -42.47
N ARG A 488 14.41 -20.51 -43.75
CA ARG A 488 13.19 -21.25 -44.12
C ARG A 488 13.25 -22.73 -43.80
N ALA A 489 14.42 -23.38 -44.01
CA ALA A 489 14.61 -24.77 -43.63
C ALA A 489 14.49 -24.97 -42.11
N ALA A 490 15.10 -24.09 -41.31
CA ALA A 490 15.00 -24.11 -39.87
C ALA A 490 13.54 -23.89 -39.38
N MET A 491 12.83 -22.93 -40.00
CA MET A 491 11.39 -22.68 -39.70
C MET A 491 10.52 -23.90 -39.99
N LYS A 492 10.79 -24.60 -41.10
CA LYS A 492 10.08 -25.83 -41.43
C LYS A 492 10.35 -26.94 -40.41
N SER A 493 11.60 -27.14 -39.98
CA SER A 493 11.94 -28.13 -38.94
C SER A 493 11.24 -27.82 -37.60
N ILE A 494 11.04 -26.53 -37.24
CA ILE A 494 10.27 -26.13 -36.07
C ILE A 494 8.81 -26.55 -36.22
N GLN A 495 8.16 -26.30 -37.37
CA GLN A 495 6.79 -26.73 -37.62
C GLN A 495 6.68 -28.26 -37.59
N ASP A 496 7.58 -28.96 -38.25
CA ASP A 496 7.58 -30.44 -38.31
C ASP A 496 7.70 -31.03 -36.87
N LEU A 497 8.53 -30.45 -36.01
CA LEU A 497 8.64 -30.87 -34.59
C LEU A 497 7.40 -30.54 -33.80
N ALA A 498 6.82 -29.35 -33.99
CA ALA A 498 5.58 -28.95 -33.31
C ALA A 498 4.42 -29.91 -33.66
N ASP A 499 4.27 -30.23 -34.96
CA ASP A 499 3.24 -31.17 -35.45
C ASP A 499 3.49 -32.58 -34.90
N ALA A 500 4.72 -33.05 -34.87
CA ALA A 500 5.08 -34.38 -34.31
C ALA A 500 4.74 -34.47 -32.81
N GLN A 501 4.97 -33.41 -32.04
CA GLN A 501 4.60 -33.37 -30.61
C GLN A 501 3.07 -33.42 -30.40
N LEU A 502 2.30 -32.70 -31.20
CA LEU A 502 0.84 -32.73 -31.17
C LEU A 502 0.27 -34.09 -31.59
N GLU A 503 0.82 -34.72 -32.62
CA GLU A 503 0.44 -36.06 -33.08
C GLU A 503 0.73 -37.12 -31.99
N GLN A 504 1.90 -37.05 -31.36
CA GLN A 504 2.23 -37.92 -30.23
C GLN A 504 1.26 -37.77 -29.07
N TYR A 505 0.91 -36.54 -28.70
CA TYR A 505 -0.10 -36.26 -27.68
C TYR A 505 -1.47 -36.84 -28.05
N ALA A 506 -1.91 -36.68 -29.29
CA ALA A 506 -3.21 -37.16 -29.76
C ALA A 506 -3.30 -38.71 -29.71
N THR A 507 -2.22 -39.43 -29.84
CA THR A 507 -2.18 -40.91 -29.82
C THR A 507 -2.20 -41.49 -28.42
N MET A 508 -2.00 -40.71 -27.36
CA MET A 508 -1.97 -41.15 -25.96
C MET A 508 -3.38 -41.48 -25.45
N LYS A 509 -3.53 -42.64 -24.76
CA LYS A 509 -4.79 -43.14 -24.26
C LYS A 509 -4.97 -43.02 -22.75
N ASP A 510 -3.87 -43.02 -22.00
CA ASP A 510 -3.94 -42.90 -20.52
C ASP A 510 -4.05 -41.44 -20.10
N GLU A 511 -5.15 -41.12 -19.39
CA GLU A 511 -5.47 -39.72 -19.03
C GLU A 511 -4.42 -39.05 -18.15
N SER A 512 -3.84 -39.77 -17.19
CA SER A 512 -2.91 -39.15 -16.24
C SER A 512 -1.55 -38.85 -16.91
N THR A 513 -1.04 -39.82 -17.69
CA THR A 513 0.20 -39.62 -18.46
C THR A 513 0.01 -38.63 -19.62
N LYS A 514 -1.22 -38.54 -20.16
CA LYS A 514 -1.57 -37.59 -21.21
C LYS A 514 -1.53 -36.14 -20.71
N ILE A 515 -1.98 -35.84 -19.49
CA ILE A 515 -1.89 -34.50 -18.89
C ILE A 515 -0.42 -34.11 -18.68
N ASP A 516 0.37 -34.99 -18.07
CA ASP A 516 1.80 -34.73 -17.83
C ASP A 516 2.56 -34.50 -19.13
N PHE A 517 2.25 -35.31 -20.16
CA PHE A 517 2.85 -35.14 -21.47
C PHE A 517 2.35 -33.86 -22.15
N GLY A 518 1.07 -33.52 -22.03
CA GLY A 518 0.51 -32.28 -22.56
C GLY A 518 1.19 -31.04 -22.04
N ASN A 519 1.50 -30.99 -20.73
CA ASN A 519 2.27 -29.90 -20.15
C ASN A 519 3.69 -29.80 -20.74
N LYS A 520 4.36 -30.93 -20.99
CA LYS A 520 5.68 -30.96 -21.69
C LYS A 520 5.57 -30.48 -23.13
N VAL A 521 4.50 -30.86 -23.82
CA VAL A 521 4.24 -30.39 -25.19
C VAL A 521 4.05 -28.87 -25.22
N ILE A 522 3.28 -28.31 -24.27
CA ILE A 522 3.09 -26.85 -24.16
C ILE A 522 4.44 -26.15 -23.91
N GLU A 523 5.25 -26.67 -22.99
CA GLU A 523 6.59 -26.13 -22.73
C GLU A 523 7.46 -26.17 -23.99
N CYS A 524 7.46 -27.28 -24.69
CA CYS A 524 8.16 -27.42 -25.96
C CYS A 524 7.67 -26.41 -27.00
N LEU A 525 6.35 -26.28 -27.20
CA LEU A 525 5.75 -25.34 -28.15
C LEU A 525 6.05 -23.87 -27.79
N GLN A 526 6.11 -23.53 -26.52
CA GLN A 526 6.52 -22.19 -26.07
C GLN A 526 7.97 -21.89 -26.42
N GLN A 527 8.87 -22.86 -26.24
CA GLN A 527 10.27 -22.73 -26.62
C GLN A 527 10.42 -22.62 -28.13
N LEU A 528 9.68 -23.45 -28.88
CA LEU A 528 9.65 -23.40 -30.36
C LEU A 528 9.10 -22.06 -30.86
N ASP A 529 8.05 -21.51 -30.25
CA ASP A 529 7.53 -20.18 -30.58
C ASP A 529 8.58 -19.08 -30.34
N GLY A 530 9.31 -19.18 -29.24
CA GLY A 530 10.43 -18.28 -28.94
C GLY A 530 11.54 -18.35 -29.98
N LEU A 531 11.95 -19.57 -30.37
CA LEU A 531 12.96 -19.81 -31.42
C LEU A 531 12.46 -19.31 -32.76
N THR A 532 11.20 -19.56 -33.11
CA THR A 532 10.57 -19.09 -34.36
C THR A 532 10.67 -17.58 -34.48
N LYS A 533 10.30 -16.85 -33.43
CA LYS A 533 10.42 -15.37 -33.36
C LYS A 533 11.87 -14.91 -33.52
N THR A 534 12.81 -15.61 -32.87
CA THR A 534 14.24 -15.29 -32.96
C THR A 534 14.77 -15.46 -34.38
N ILE A 535 14.33 -16.50 -35.11
CA ILE A 535 14.73 -16.72 -36.52
C ILE A 535 14.00 -15.71 -37.41
N ALA A 536 12.74 -15.42 -37.19
CA ALA A 536 11.97 -14.46 -38.00
C ALA A 536 12.60 -13.07 -38.07
N ILE A 537 13.25 -12.63 -37.01
CA ILE A 537 13.90 -11.30 -36.93
C ILE A 537 15.38 -11.31 -37.37
N GLN A 538 15.95 -12.45 -37.83
CA GLN A 538 17.36 -12.49 -38.25
C GLN A 538 17.70 -11.51 -39.39
N PRO A 539 16.88 -11.35 -40.44
CA PRO A 539 17.13 -10.33 -41.44
C PRO A 539 17.23 -8.91 -40.90
N GLU A 540 16.36 -8.58 -39.94
CA GLU A 540 16.36 -7.25 -39.26
C GLU A 540 17.60 -7.09 -38.36
N ARG A 541 17.98 -8.16 -37.65
CA ARG A 541 19.21 -8.20 -36.84
C ARG A 541 20.44 -7.97 -37.70
N TRP A 542 20.49 -8.62 -38.84
CA TRP A 542 21.59 -8.40 -39.78
C TRP A 542 21.63 -6.95 -40.27
N LYS A 543 20.50 -6.41 -40.68
CA LYS A 543 20.40 -5.03 -41.13
C LYS A 543 20.85 -4.06 -40.02
N SER A 544 20.41 -4.28 -38.78
CA SER A 544 20.83 -3.50 -37.61
C SER A 544 22.32 -3.55 -37.35
N ILE A 545 22.95 -4.74 -37.50
CA ILE A 545 24.43 -4.87 -37.40
C ILE A 545 25.11 -4.09 -38.54
N GLU A 546 24.65 -4.24 -39.75
CA GLU A 546 25.23 -3.58 -40.93
C GLU A 546 25.16 -2.07 -40.81
N GLU A 547 24.02 -1.50 -40.42
CA GLU A 547 23.82 -0.06 -40.17
C GLU A 547 24.76 0.45 -39.07
N LYS A 548 24.78 -0.19 -37.90
CA LYS A 548 25.63 0.19 -36.78
C LYS A 548 27.11 0.10 -37.07
N TYR A 549 27.54 -0.91 -37.84
CA TYR A 549 28.93 -1.05 -38.24
C TYR A 549 29.27 -0.06 -39.35
N GLN A 550 28.36 0.23 -40.28
CA GLN A 550 28.54 1.25 -41.29
C GLN A 550 28.75 2.64 -40.69
N ASP A 551 27.89 3.00 -39.75
CA ASP A 551 27.89 4.32 -39.14
C ASP A 551 29.06 4.52 -38.16
N ASP A 552 29.33 3.53 -37.31
CA ASP A 552 30.25 3.67 -36.19
C ASP A 552 31.67 3.16 -36.48
N VAL A 553 31.83 2.19 -37.38
CA VAL A 553 33.13 1.52 -37.67
C VAL A 553 33.66 1.84 -39.04
N TRP A 554 32.81 1.83 -40.07
CA TRP A 554 33.23 1.99 -41.47
C TRP A 554 32.97 3.37 -42.04
N ASN A 555 32.30 4.24 -41.28
CA ASN A 555 32.05 5.61 -41.71
C ASN A 555 33.36 6.41 -41.67
N PRO A 556 33.85 6.94 -42.83
CA PRO A 556 35.13 7.62 -42.91
C PRO A 556 35.19 8.94 -42.15
N PHE A 557 34.02 9.52 -41.79
CA PHE A 557 33.94 10.78 -41.03
C PHE A 557 33.96 10.56 -39.54
N MET A 558 33.66 9.34 -39.05
CA MET A 558 33.61 9.02 -37.61
C MET A 558 34.84 8.21 -37.17
N ALA A 559 35.49 7.49 -38.05
CA ALA A 559 36.67 6.64 -37.75
C ALA A 559 37.98 7.44 -37.85
N THR A 560 38.78 7.45 -36.78
CA THR A 560 40.13 8.03 -36.75
C THR A 560 41.15 7.25 -37.57
N ILE A 561 40.85 6.02 -37.95
CA ILE A 561 41.67 5.14 -38.78
C ILE A 561 40.80 4.53 -39.87
N MET A 562 40.91 5.02 -41.07
CA MET A 562 40.21 4.52 -42.27
C MET A 562 40.78 3.18 -42.72
N ASN A 563 40.31 2.11 -42.10
CA ASN A 563 40.59 0.78 -42.61
C ASN A 563 39.27 0.07 -42.89
N GLU A 564 38.85 0.08 -44.15
CA GLU A 564 37.61 -0.58 -44.59
C GLU A 564 37.56 -2.07 -44.27
N GLU A 565 38.71 -2.70 -43.96
CA GLU A 565 38.78 -4.10 -43.57
C GLU A 565 38.61 -4.34 -42.06
N VAL A 566 38.55 -3.28 -41.23
CA VAL A 566 38.35 -3.44 -39.79
C VAL A 566 37.02 -4.10 -39.54
N LYS A 567 37.05 -5.20 -38.75
CA LYS A 567 35.87 -5.97 -38.33
C LYS A 567 35.07 -6.66 -39.46
N LYS A 568 35.49 -6.58 -40.74
CA LYS A 568 34.84 -7.33 -41.84
C LYS A 568 34.93 -8.84 -41.67
N ARG A 569 36.00 -9.34 -41.06
CA ARG A 569 36.13 -10.80 -40.81
C ARG A 569 35.19 -11.26 -39.70
N VAL A 570 35.01 -10.46 -38.67
CA VAL A 570 34.03 -10.74 -37.58
C VAL A 570 32.63 -10.77 -38.16
N THR A 571 32.21 -9.75 -38.91
CA THR A 571 30.88 -9.70 -39.54
C THR A 571 30.67 -10.83 -40.57
N ASN A 572 31.69 -11.13 -41.37
CA ASN A 572 31.61 -12.25 -42.31
C ASN A 572 31.54 -13.62 -41.60
N ALA A 573 32.31 -13.82 -40.52
CA ALA A 573 32.24 -15.04 -39.72
C ALA A 573 30.86 -15.21 -39.08
N TYR A 574 30.29 -14.15 -38.56
CA TYR A 574 28.95 -14.17 -38.04
C TYR A 574 27.92 -14.54 -39.12
N ARG A 575 27.88 -13.78 -40.21
CA ARG A 575 26.86 -13.93 -41.27
C ARG A 575 26.97 -15.23 -42.06
N ASN A 576 28.19 -15.62 -42.43
CA ASN A 576 28.40 -16.68 -43.40
C ASN A 576 28.84 -18.03 -42.80
N VAL A 577 29.17 -18.04 -41.48
CA VAL A 577 29.63 -19.27 -40.81
C VAL A 577 28.78 -19.55 -39.57
N LEU A 578 28.70 -18.62 -38.63
CA LEU A 578 28.10 -18.87 -37.31
C LEU A 578 26.56 -18.98 -37.37
N VAL A 579 25.88 -17.98 -37.95
CA VAL A 579 24.42 -18.01 -38.07
C VAL A 579 23.93 -19.16 -38.94
N PRO A 580 24.52 -19.41 -40.16
CA PRO A 580 24.17 -20.60 -40.95
C PRO A 580 24.38 -21.91 -40.19
N PHE A 581 25.48 -22.05 -39.45
CA PHE A 581 25.73 -23.25 -38.65
C PHE A 581 24.65 -23.45 -37.56
N LEU A 582 24.27 -22.40 -36.84
CA LEU A 582 23.20 -22.49 -35.82
C LEU A 582 21.85 -22.82 -36.46
N LEU A 583 21.55 -22.29 -37.64
CA LEU A 583 20.33 -22.61 -38.39
C LEU A 583 20.37 -24.07 -38.96
N ASP A 584 21.53 -24.55 -39.33
CA ASP A 584 21.70 -25.95 -39.73
C ASP A 584 21.52 -26.91 -38.53
N GLU A 585 22.00 -26.53 -37.34
CA GLU A 585 21.71 -27.27 -36.09
C GLU A 585 20.20 -27.29 -35.79
N VAL A 586 19.47 -26.17 -35.95
CA VAL A 586 18.00 -26.16 -35.87
C VAL A 586 17.38 -27.06 -36.93
N THR A 587 17.92 -27.09 -38.14
CA THR A 587 17.36 -27.90 -39.23
C THR A 587 17.54 -29.40 -39.03
N LEU A 588 18.68 -29.81 -38.48
CA LEU A 588 19.11 -31.21 -38.45
C LEU A 588 18.93 -31.88 -37.08
N ASN A 589 19.09 -31.12 -36.01
CA ASN A 589 19.23 -31.65 -34.64
C ASN A 589 18.22 -31.07 -33.65
N LEU A 590 17.16 -30.34 -34.10
CA LEU A 590 16.17 -29.73 -33.21
C LEU A 590 15.41 -30.77 -32.41
N SER A 591 15.33 -30.53 -31.12
CA SER A 591 14.51 -31.28 -30.17
C SER A 591 13.95 -30.32 -29.12
N CYS A 592 12.88 -30.72 -28.37
CA CYS A 592 12.36 -29.91 -27.26
C CYS A 592 13.40 -29.59 -26.18
N GLU A 593 14.39 -30.46 -25.99
CA GLU A 593 15.43 -30.34 -24.97
C GLU A 593 16.49 -29.29 -25.32
N ASN A 594 16.79 -29.08 -26.60
CA ASN A 594 17.82 -28.14 -27.04
C ASN A 594 17.29 -26.83 -27.64
N THR A 595 15.99 -26.69 -27.80
CA THR A 595 15.35 -25.51 -28.43
C THR A 595 15.74 -24.20 -27.76
N GLU A 596 15.67 -24.12 -26.41
CA GLU A 596 16.04 -22.91 -25.68
C GLU A 596 17.52 -22.60 -25.76
N GLU A 597 18.39 -23.63 -25.79
CA GLU A 597 19.81 -23.45 -25.99
C GLU A 597 20.12 -22.86 -27.37
N LEU A 598 19.50 -23.40 -28.43
CA LEU A 598 19.69 -22.90 -29.79
C LEU A 598 19.20 -21.47 -29.94
N LYS A 599 18.06 -21.17 -29.36
CA LYS A 599 17.53 -19.78 -29.28
C LYS A 599 18.52 -18.86 -28.58
N GLN A 600 19.00 -19.26 -27.41
CA GLN A 600 19.95 -18.47 -26.61
C GLN A 600 21.27 -18.25 -27.38
N LEU A 601 21.78 -19.26 -28.08
CA LEU A 601 23.00 -19.13 -28.92
C LEU A 601 22.80 -18.12 -30.05
N LEU A 602 21.63 -18.11 -30.70
CA LEU A 602 21.30 -17.11 -31.73
C LEU A 602 21.21 -15.71 -31.13
N ASP A 603 20.57 -15.55 -29.96
CA ASP A 603 20.44 -14.28 -29.26
C ASP A 603 21.81 -13.78 -28.78
N ASP A 604 22.60 -14.64 -28.13
CA ASP A 604 23.92 -14.30 -27.62
C ASP A 604 24.90 -13.95 -28.75
N SER A 605 24.82 -14.68 -29.89
CA SER A 605 25.63 -14.37 -31.05
C SER A 605 25.37 -12.96 -31.59
N TYR A 606 24.10 -12.56 -31.64
CA TYR A 606 23.72 -11.21 -32.02
C TYR A 606 24.19 -10.16 -31.00
N GLN A 607 23.98 -10.38 -29.72
CA GLN A 607 24.46 -9.49 -28.66
C GLN A 607 25.98 -9.36 -28.67
N ARG A 608 26.68 -10.47 -28.91
CA ARG A 608 28.13 -10.47 -29.02
C ARG A 608 28.62 -9.64 -30.20
N MET A 609 27.91 -9.69 -31.32
CA MET A 609 28.21 -8.81 -32.46
C MET A 609 28.07 -7.33 -32.10
N LEU A 610 27.01 -6.96 -31.37
CA LEU A 610 26.81 -5.57 -30.93
C LEU A 610 27.95 -5.09 -29.99
N GLN A 611 28.42 -5.96 -29.08
CA GLN A 611 29.53 -5.65 -28.17
C GLN A 611 30.87 -5.51 -28.92
N MET A 612 31.14 -6.39 -29.89
CA MET A 612 32.38 -6.38 -30.67
C MET A 612 32.54 -5.11 -31.51
N ARG A 613 31.49 -4.33 -31.72
CA ARG A 613 31.57 -3.01 -32.35
C ARG A 613 32.58 -2.11 -31.63
N ASP A 614 32.55 -2.09 -30.30
CA ASP A 614 33.34 -1.18 -29.48
C ASP A 614 34.67 -1.80 -28.98
N GLU A 615 34.86 -3.10 -29.17
CA GLU A 615 36.05 -3.83 -28.71
C GLU A 615 37.20 -3.82 -29.74
N ASN A 616 38.43 -4.00 -29.25
CA ASN A 616 39.58 -4.26 -30.12
C ASN A 616 39.60 -5.72 -30.59
N THR A 617 39.12 -5.95 -31.80
CA THR A 617 39.01 -7.29 -32.38
C THR A 617 40.23 -7.77 -33.18
N SER A 618 41.34 -7.01 -33.17
CA SER A 618 42.53 -7.32 -34.04
C SER A 618 43.11 -8.72 -33.85
N LYS A 619 43.14 -9.24 -32.62
CA LYS A 619 43.57 -10.61 -32.32
C LYS A 619 42.56 -11.65 -32.80
N LEU A 620 41.27 -11.37 -32.65
CA LEU A 620 40.16 -12.19 -33.09
C LEU A 620 40.15 -12.29 -34.64
N GLU A 621 40.25 -11.18 -35.32
CA GLU A 621 40.31 -11.08 -36.78
C GLU A 621 41.44 -11.97 -37.39
N ARG A 622 42.62 -12.01 -36.76
CA ARG A 622 43.74 -12.88 -37.17
C ARG A 622 43.41 -14.36 -36.99
N LYS A 623 42.72 -14.74 -35.91
CA LYS A 623 42.32 -16.14 -35.67
C LYS A 623 41.22 -16.55 -36.64
N LEU A 624 40.23 -15.70 -36.89
CA LEU A 624 39.13 -15.95 -37.83
C LEU A 624 39.62 -16.14 -39.29
N LYS A 625 40.75 -15.53 -39.68
CA LYS A 625 41.35 -15.75 -41.01
C LYS A 625 41.66 -17.23 -41.29
N LYS A 626 41.93 -18.02 -40.23
CA LYS A 626 42.30 -19.44 -40.31
C LYS A 626 41.16 -20.39 -39.86
N ALA A 627 40.11 -19.87 -39.23
CA ALA A 627 39.01 -20.65 -38.69
C ALA A 627 37.95 -20.86 -39.79
N GLN A 628 37.85 -22.09 -40.30
CA GLN A 628 36.79 -22.51 -41.23
C GLN A 628 35.76 -23.42 -40.55
N ASP A 629 36.10 -23.99 -39.39
CA ASP A 629 35.22 -24.83 -38.60
C ASP A 629 34.24 -23.95 -37.77
N PRO A 630 32.91 -24.11 -37.95
CA PRO A 630 31.91 -23.35 -37.22
C PRO A 630 32.03 -23.49 -35.70
N LYS A 631 32.39 -24.65 -35.16
CA LYS A 631 32.58 -24.86 -33.71
C LYS A 631 33.75 -24.04 -33.16
N VAL A 632 34.82 -23.88 -33.96
CA VAL A 632 35.94 -22.99 -33.60
C VAL A 632 35.51 -21.52 -33.64
N VAL A 633 34.69 -21.13 -34.61
CA VAL A 633 34.13 -19.77 -34.69
C VAL A 633 33.26 -19.47 -33.47
N LEU A 634 32.40 -20.40 -33.06
CA LEU A 634 31.56 -20.29 -31.87
C LEU A 634 32.40 -20.04 -30.60
N GLN A 635 33.48 -20.80 -30.40
CA GLN A 635 34.42 -20.61 -29.30
C GLN A 635 35.14 -19.25 -29.37
N LEU A 636 35.50 -18.80 -30.56
CA LEU A 636 36.16 -17.51 -30.76
C LEU A 636 35.24 -16.34 -30.47
N PHE A 637 33.94 -16.52 -30.62
CA PHE A 637 32.91 -15.56 -30.21
C PHE A 637 32.63 -15.60 -28.70
N ASN A 638 33.30 -16.48 -27.94
CA ASN A 638 33.05 -16.76 -26.51
C ASN A 638 31.62 -17.25 -26.21
N LEU A 639 31.03 -17.96 -27.16
CA LEU A 639 29.74 -18.62 -26.99
C LEU A 639 29.97 -20.04 -26.50
N LYS A 640 29.24 -20.49 -25.52
CA LYS A 640 29.35 -21.83 -24.94
C LYS A 640 28.15 -22.65 -25.41
N SER A 641 28.42 -23.79 -26.07
CA SER A 641 27.44 -24.86 -26.24
C SER A 641 27.50 -25.80 -25.03
N SER A 642 26.35 -26.34 -24.63
CA SER A 642 26.24 -27.26 -23.48
C SER A 642 26.97 -28.59 -23.67
N GLU A 643 27.38 -28.95 -24.88
CA GLU A 643 28.17 -30.15 -25.17
C GLU A 643 29.57 -30.20 -24.49
N ASN A 644 29.97 -29.12 -23.78
CA ASN A 644 31.26 -29.02 -23.08
C ASN A 644 31.10 -28.98 -21.53
N LYS A 645 30.08 -29.63 -20.98
CA LYS A 645 30.00 -29.89 -19.53
C LYS A 645 30.24 -31.36 -19.23
#